data_54e7b6e3482e64f49229617849d1a5c7
#
_entry.id   54e7b6e3482e64f49229617849d1a5c7
#
_cell.length_a   1.000
_cell.length_b   1.000
_cell.length_c   1.000
_cell.angle_alpha   90.00
_cell.angle_beta   90.00
_cell.angle_gamma   90.00
#
_symmetry.space_group_name_H-M   'P 1'
#
loop_
_entity.id
_entity.type
_entity.pdbx_description
1 polymer ?
#
loop_
_entity_poly.entity_id
_entity_poly.type
_entity_poly.pdbx_seq_one_letter_code
_entity_poly.pdbx_strand_id
1 'polypeptide(L)'
;MKKLISGFFLIALLLITNNIVSAVGFNSIYTPDGVNIIAVGDQGLIFRSSNAGGTWASYIHSTDNFKSVYSSGNDVWIGASNGNIYKTTKTNSPITAYNVGTNSTVNSVYFVNPNLGFVCCENGSVYRSVDGGITWNPANTGLSAASLSSISFLDENKGVTVGKNGAIYLTVNGGTQWVQQPGTITDKNLLDVKYFADGIIITGEYGTIITKQEAGDWTSVITRTDSDIRSVTGSSFNNAAVCGGGGFIRNNKNGSSNFFNFEINPMLANLTDIIYYDNTNGFAVSSLNNAIIRTTNGGTSWDLPAGTSVAMNWIQKSPSGSGIGNNLCMHPKDRNSAFVVYGNKVYVSRDRSETWTQIATVGIGSRAHSFYVSPLDTNVWLAAMESSPDAVVRTTNYGATWTNIIAKDFSTYGQPLEMDQNDPSVYYFAPSNTASTGFYKSTDNGATFNLVAPYNNSAIGQPCDIIVKWDDSNIIFLGDDGADIWKSTNGGLNWNLAKPTSSSEVPSMCNTVFDNSICYATTWSSSQVYKTVNSGDSWNITSNNSGSGWGSDMCREDPTVVLTGNYGAQSYFSTNGGANFFSVNSGLGGAGAGIMVPERGYLLNMQTGSLYKMNIVYTVLTSVIENTVSLNVPEKFELYQNYPNPFNPTTNIKFSVPNSGNISLKVYDRLGKEVADLADGFRSAGTYEINFDASRLSSGIYFYKLVTNDLVNTKKMTLIK
;
A
#
# COMPACT_ATOMS: atom_id res chain seq x y z
N MET A 1 -67.43 30.18 -0.36
CA MET A 1 -67.18 29.02 0.50
C MET A 1 -66.76 27.85 -0.37
N LYS A 2 -65.52 27.71 -0.67
CA LYS A 2 -64.95 26.49 -1.32
C LYS A 2 -63.67 26.16 -0.54
N LYS A 3 -63.67 25.02 0.15
CA LYS A 3 -62.52 24.46 0.86
C LYS A 3 -61.51 23.93 -0.17
N LEU A 4 -60.31 24.45 -0.16
CA LEU A 4 -59.16 23.81 -0.80
C LEU A 4 -58.64 22.75 0.15
N ILE A 5 -58.61 21.50 -0.33
CA ILE A 5 -57.90 20.38 0.29
C ILE A 5 -56.54 20.34 -0.39
N SER A 6 -55.50 20.69 0.39
CA SER A 6 -54.11 20.51 0.00
C SER A 6 -53.69 19.08 0.36
N GLY A 7 -53.51 18.26 -0.69
CA GLY A 7 -52.95 16.94 -0.53
C GLY A 7 -51.42 17.04 -0.29
N PHE A 8 -50.97 16.63 0.87
CA PHE A 8 -49.56 16.36 1.14
C PHE A 8 -49.17 15.02 0.44
N PHE A 9 -48.39 15.12 -0.61
CA PHE A 9 -47.66 13.94 -1.12
C PHE A 9 -46.46 13.69 -0.19
N LEU A 10 -46.59 12.69 0.65
CA LEU A 10 -45.51 12.15 1.44
C LEU A 10 -44.63 11.33 0.49
N ILE A 11 -43.55 11.93 -0.01
CA ILE A 11 -42.48 11.18 -0.70
C ILE A 11 -41.74 10.42 0.41
N ALA A 12 -42.07 9.15 0.57
CA ALA A 12 -41.24 8.23 1.34
C ALA A 12 -39.91 8.09 0.60
N LEU A 13 -38.89 8.82 1.06
CA LEU A 13 -37.50 8.59 0.68
C LEU A 13 -37.09 7.23 1.23
N LEU A 14 -37.19 6.19 0.39
CA LEU A 14 -36.59 4.89 0.68
C LEU A 14 -35.07 5.13 0.76
N LEU A 15 -34.55 5.34 1.95
CA LEU A 15 -33.14 5.15 2.22
C LEU A 15 -32.83 3.67 1.98
N ILE A 16 -32.43 3.34 0.75
CA ILE A 16 -31.71 2.12 0.50
C ILE A 16 -30.39 2.29 1.25
N THR A 17 -30.36 1.81 2.49
CA THR A 17 -29.09 1.52 3.14
C THR A 17 -28.47 0.39 2.31
N ASN A 18 -27.66 0.76 1.32
CA ASN A 18 -26.62 -0.12 0.87
C ASN A 18 -25.82 -0.44 2.14
N ASN A 19 -26.02 -1.63 2.68
CA ASN A 19 -25.04 -2.24 3.55
C ASN A 19 -23.79 -2.38 2.67
N ILE A 20 -22.95 -1.36 2.69
CA ILE A 20 -21.55 -1.49 2.34
C ILE A 20 -21.06 -2.48 3.40
N VAL A 21 -20.98 -3.76 3.04
CA VAL A 21 -20.15 -4.72 3.77
C VAL A 21 -18.80 -4.01 3.83
N SER A 22 -18.41 -3.52 5.01
CA SER A 22 -17.11 -2.92 5.21
C SER A 22 -16.13 -3.90 4.59
N ALA A 23 -15.26 -3.42 3.71
CA ALA A 23 -14.36 -4.27 2.96
C ALA A 23 -13.61 -5.17 3.94
N VAL A 24 -14.01 -6.44 4.00
CA VAL A 24 -13.38 -7.45 4.85
C VAL A 24 -12.06 -7.73 4.16
N GLY A 25 -10.95 -7.52 4.85
CA GLY A 25 -9.61 -7.69 4.29
C GLY A 25 -8.94 -8.95 4.80
N PHE A 26 -7.91 -9.41 4.11
CA PHE A 26 -7.08 -10.51 4.57
C PHE A 26 -6.08 -10.05 5.63
N ASN A 27 -5.87 -10.90 6.62
CA ASN A 27 -4.85 -10.73 7.66
C ASN A 27 -3.65 -11.66 7.43
N SER A 28 -3.86 -12.89 6.92
CA SER A 28 -2.79 -13.86 6.73
C SER A 28 -3.06 -14.81 5.56
N ILE A 29 -1.97 -15.34 4.97
CA ILE A 29 -1.99 -16.32 3.89
C ILE A 29 -0.94 -17.40 4.14
N TYR A 30 -1.28 -18.65 3.87
CA TYR A 30 -0.35 -19.75 3.99
C TYR A 30 -0.55 -20.81 2.90
N THR A 31 0.53 -21.45 2.51
CA THR A 31 0.53 -22.64 1.67
C THR A 31 1.67 -23.57 2.09
N PRO A 32 1.38 -24.86 2.34
CA PRO A 32 2.43 -25.82 2.67
C PRO A 32 3.08 -26.47 1.45
N ASP A 33 2.45 -26.39 0.28
CA ASP A 33 2.82 -27.16 -0.91
C ASP A 33 2.70 -26.37 -2.23
N GLY A 34 2.34 -25.09 -2.16
CA GLY A 34 2.15 -24.22 -3.32
C GLY A 34 0.91 -24.48 -4.16
N VAL A 35 0.18 -25.56 -3.87
CA VAL A 35 -1.04 -25.97 -4.60
C VAL A 35 -2.27 -25.62 -3.78
N ASN A 36 -2.25 -26.01 -2.49
CA ASN A 36 -3.32 -25.73 -1.54
C ASN A 36 -2.98 -24.44 -0.77
N ILE A 37 -3.75 -23.40 -1.03
CA ILE A 37 -3.51 -22.06 -0.46
C ILE A 37 -4.73 -21.67 0.35
N ILE A 38 -4.49 -21.07 1.51
CA ILE A 38 -5.51 -20.56 2.40
C ILE A 38 -5.18 -19.14 2.79
N ALA A 39 -6.10 -18.21 2.53
CA ALA A 39 -6.04 -16.84 3.02
C ALA A 39 -7.21 -16.60 3.97
N VAL A 40 -6.95 -15.91 5.08
CA VAL A 40 -7.93 -15.66 6.14
C VAL A 40 -7.98 -14.18 6.48
N GLY A 41 -9.15 -13.75 6.97
CA GLY A 41 -9.36 -12.34 7.29
C GLY A 41 -10.40 -12.09 8.36
N ASP A 42 -10.78 -10.83 8.50
CA ASP A 42 -11.77 -10.44 9.51
C ASP A 42 -13.15 -11.02 9.20
N GLN A 43 -14.01 -11.08 10.23
CA GLN A 43 -15.37 -11.63 10.16
C GLN A 43 -15.43 -13.08 9.67
N GLY A 44 -14.42 -13.88 9.99
CA GLY A 44 -14.37 -15.30 9.64
C GLY A 44 -14.17 -15.60 8.15
N LEU A 45 -13.63 -14.63 7.41
CA LEU A 45 -13.38 -14.78 5.99
C LEU A 45 -12.29 -15.84 5.74
N ILE A 46 -12.57 -16.77 4.83
CA ILE A 46 -11.63 -17.76 4.33
C ILE A 46 -11.71 -17.81 2.80
N PHE A 47 -10.55 -17.75 2.17
CA PHE A 47 -10.36 -18.07 0.76
C PHE A 47 -9.47 -19.30 0.65
N ARG A 48 -9.84 -20.22 -0.25
CA ARG A 48 -9.05 -21.43 -0.55
C ARG A 48 -8.84 -21.59 -2.04
N SER A 49 -7.65 -22.01 -2.40
CA SER A 49 -7.33 -22.50 -3.72
C SER A 49 -6.76 -23.90 -3.60
N SER A 50 -7.09 -24.80 -4.52
CA SER A 50 -6.51 -26.15 -4.65
C SER A 50 -5.73 -26.33 -5.96
N ASN A 51 -5.46 -25.22 -6.66
CA ASN A 51 -4.80 -25.23 -7.98
C ASN A 51 -3.78 -24.08 -8.11
N ALA A 52 -3.00 -23.88 -7.04
CA ALA A 52 -1.92 -22.88 -7.01
C ALA A 52 -2.40 -21.43 -7.30
N GLY A 53 -3.59 -21.06 -6.79
CA GLY A 53 -4.16 -19.73 -6.98
C GLY A 53 -4.84 -19.49 -8.33
N GLY A 54 -5.02 -20.53 -9.15
CA GLY A 54 -5.70 -20.42 -10.43
C GLY A 54 -7.20 -20.12 -10.28
N THR A 55 -7.83 -20.68 -9.25
CA THR A 55 -9.22 -20.38 -8.85
C THR A 55 -9.32 -20.37 -7.32
N TRP A 56 -10.29 -19.62 -6.81
CA TRP A 56 -10.50 -19.43 -5.39
C TRP A 56 -11.96 -19.71 -5.01
N ALA A 57 -12.15 -20.45 -3.93
CA ALA A 57 -13.42 -20.57 -3.23
C ALA A 57 -13.37 -19.70 -1.97
N SER A 58 -14.46 -18.96 -1.69
CA SER A 58 -14.54 -18.10 -0.52
C SER A 58 -15.78 -18.40 0.30
N TYR A 59 -15.67 -18.31 1.63
CA TYR A 59 -16.79 -18.44 2.55
C TYR A 59 -16.50 -17.73 3.87
N ILE A 60 -17.55 -17.38 4.60
CA ILE A 60 -17.48 -16.85 5.97
C ILE A 60 -17.85 -17.98 6.90
N HIS A 61 -16.93 -18.34 7.80
CA HIS A 61 -17.13 -19.46 8.73
C HIS A 61 -17.61 -19.02 10.11
N SER A 62 -17.23 -17.83 10.56
CA SER A 62 -17.44 -17.35 11.93
C SER A 62 -17.63 -15.82 11.92
N THR A 63 -18.05 -15.28 13.06
CA THR A 63 -17.98 -13.82 13.31
C THR A 63 -16.65 -13.40 13.93
N ASP A 64 -15.78 -14.36 14.27
CA ASP A 64 -14.44 -14.06 14.80
C ASP A 64 -13.55 -13.49 13.72
N ASN A 65 -12.66 -12.59 14.12
CA ASN A 65 -11.62 -12.10 13.23
C ASN A 65 -10.48 -13.10 13.18
N PHE A 66 -10.18 -13.65 12.01
CA PHE A 66 -9.05 -14.54 11.79
C PHE A 66 -7.77 -13.71 11.60
N LYS A 67 -6.72 -14.00 12.39
CA LYS A 67 -5.49 -13.21 12.46
C LYS A 67 -4.30 -13.88 11.82
N SER A 68 -4.22 -15.21 11.91
CA SER A 68 -3.11 -15.97 11.35
C SER A 68 -3.59 -17.32 10.84
N VAL A 69 -2.88 -17.87 9.87
CA VAL A 69 -3.10 -19.23 9.36
C VAL A 69 -1.77 -19.94 9.20
N TYR A 70 -1.73 -21.21 9.58
CA TYR A 70 -0.57 -22.08 9.46
C TYR A 70 -0.99 -23.51 9.06
N SER A 71 -0.13 -24.23 8.37
CA SER A 71 -0.38 -25.61 8.00
C SER A 71 0.86 -26.48 8.18
N SER A 72 0.68 -27.68 8.72
CA SER A 72 1.71 -28.70 8.81
C SER A 72 1.11 -30.08 8.49
N GLY A 73 1.75 -30.82 7.62
CA GLY A 73 1.17 -32.06 7.10
C GLY A 73 -0.11 -31.80 6.30
N ASN A 74 -1.21 -32.43 6.71
CA ASN A 74 -2.54 -32.22 6.13
C ASN A 74 -3.39 -31.21 6.94
N ASP A 75 -2.97 -30.88 8.16
CA ASP A 75 -3.73 -30.04 9.07
C ASP A 75 -3.48 -28.54 8.83
N VAL A 76 -4.51 -27.75 9.08
CA VAL A 76 -4.51 -26.28 8.98
C VAL A 76 -5.10 -25.73 10.28
N TRP A 77 -4.42 -24.75 10.85
CA TRP A 77 -4.86 -24.03 12.04
C TRP A 77 -4.98 -22.55 11.76
N ILE A 78 -6.05 -21.93 12.26
CA ILE A 78 -6.36 -20.53 12.09
C ILE A 78 -6.49 -19.90 13.48
N GLY A 79 -5.62 -18.96 13.80
CA GLY A 79 -5.69 -18.17 15.03
C GLY A 79 -6.74 -17.07 14.89
N ALA A 80 -7.56 -16.87 15.92
CA ALA A 80 -8.69 -15.97 15.86
C ALA A 80 -8.86 -15.12 17.13
N SER A 81 -9.79 -14.17 17.09
CA SER A 81 -10.28 -13.46 18.27
C SER A 81 -10.86 -14.40 19.31
N ASN A 82 -11.04 -13.89 20.55
CA ASN A 82 -11.64 -14.62 21.67
C ASN A 82 -10.89 -15.92 22.11
N GLY A 83 -9.59 -16.01 21.82
CA GLY A 83 -8.76 -17.16 22.17
C GLY A 83 -9.07 -18.44 21.38
N ASN A 84 -9.76 -18.32 20.25
CA ASN A 84 -10.14 -19.45 19.43
C ASN A 84 -9.06 -19.84 18.43
N ILE A 85 -8.88 -21.16 18.26
CA ILE A 85 -8.13 -21.77 17.17
C ILE A 85 -9.12 -22.62 16.38
N TYR A 86 -9.18 -22.38 15.08
CA TYR A 86 -9.97 -23.20 14.18
C TYR A 86 -9.07 -24.19 13.46
N LYS A 87 -9.38 -25.48 13.58
CA LYS A 87 -8.66 -26.57 12.93
C LYS A 87 -9.45 -27.15 11.77
N THR A 88 -8.78 -27.39 10.65
CA THR A 88 -9.34 -28.00 9.44
C THR A 88 -8.23 -28.74 8.69
N THR A 89 -8.48 -29.20 7.45
CA THR A 89 -7.45 -29.81 6.60
C THR A 89 -7.29 -29.02 5.29
N LYS A 90 -6.23 -29.31 4.54
CA LYS A 90 -5.98 -28.75 3.21
C LYS A 90 -7.13 -29.00 2.23
N THR A 91 -7.77 -30.17 2.32
CA THR A 91 -8.77 -30.68 1.39
C THR A 91 -10.21 -30.46 1.83
N ASN A 92 -10.44 -29.53 2.75
CA ASN A 92 -11.79 -29.07 3.12
C ASN A 92 -12.57 -29.99 4.07
N SER A 93 -11.95 -30.51 5.14
CA SER A 93 -12.63 -31.12 6.27
C SER A 93 -13.46 -30.12 7.07
N PRO A 94 -14.38 -30.59 7.95
CA PRO A 94 -15.06 -29.71 8.89
C PRO A 94 -14.07 -28.82 9.63
N ILE A 95 -14.49 -27.56 9.82
CA ILE A 95 -13.73 -26.63 10.64
C ILE A 95 -14.22 -26.75 12.08
N THR A 96 -13.30 -27.10 12.98
CA THR A 96 -13.61 -27.27 14.40
C THR A 96 -12.90 -26.18 15.20
N ALA A 97 -13.63 -25.52 16.10
CA ALA A 97 -13.08 -24.52 17.00
C ALA A 97 -12.60 -25.15 18.32
N TYR A 98 -11.43 -24.74 18.77
CA TYR A 98 -10.86 -25.04 20.08
C TYR A 98 -10.48 -23.72 20.74
N ASN A 99 -10.64 -23.58 22.06
CA ASN A 99 -10.21 -22.40 22.79
C ASN A 99 -8.88 -22.69 23.52
N VAL A 100 -7.93 -21.78 23.45
CA VAL A 100 -6.61 -21.96 24.07
C VAL A 100 -6.59 -21.69 25.58
N GLY A 101 -7.74 -21.38 26.18
CA GLY A 101 -7.86 -21.09 27.61
C GLY A 101 -7.82 -19.61 27.96
N THR A 102 -8.08 -18.75 26.98
CA THR A 102 -8.17 -17.30 27.17
C THR A 102 -9.26 -16.70 26.26
N ASN A 103 -9.70 -15.48 26.56
CA ASN A 103 -10.54 -14.69 25.67
C ASN A 103 -9.73 -13.66 24.85
N SER A 104 -8.40 -13.70 24.94
CA SER A 104 -7.53 -12.80 24.20
C SER A 104 -7.31 -13.29 22.78
N THR A 105 -7.14 -12.36 21.85
CA THR A 105 -6.87 -12.68 20.43
C THR A 105 -5.60 -13.51 20.29
N VAL A 106 -5.69 -14.59 19.51
CA VAL A 106 -4.53 -15.38 19.06
C VAL A 106 -3.96 -14.69 17.83
N ASN A 107 -2.85 -13.99 17.99
CA ASN A 107 -2.24 -13.20 16.92
C ASN A 107 -1.41 -14.04 15.95
N SER A 108 -0.75 -15.10 16.44
CA SER A 108 0.07 -15.97 15.58
C SER A 108 -0.02 -17.41 16.03
N VAL A 109 -0.05 -18.33 15.05
CA VAL A 109 -0.02 -19.77 15.23
C VAL A 109 1.15 -20.38 14.46
N TYR A 110 1.89 -21.27 15.08
CA TYR A 110 3.03 -21.97 14.50
C TYR A 110 3.05 -23.45 14.92
N PHE A 111 3.27 -24.35 13.97
CA PHE A 111 3.42 -25.77 14.26
C PHE A 111 4.78 -26.27 13.77
N VAL A 112 5.60 -26.76 14.69
CA VAL A 112 6.90 -27.36 14.39
C VAL A 112 6.73 -28.67 13.63
N ASN A 113 5.71 -29.45 14.03
CA ASN A 113 5.26 -30.66 13.37
C ASN A 113 3.75 -30.81 13.59
N PRO A 114 3.05 -31.76 12.98
CA PRO A 114 1.57 -31.89 13.11
C PRO A 114 1.04 -32.04 14.55
N ASN A 115 1.88 -32.39 15.52
CA ASN A 115 1.46 -32.60 16.92
C ASN A 115 1.88 -31.40 17.81
N LEU A 116 3.07 -30.81 17.57
CA LEU A 116 3.65 -29.77 18.42
C LEU A 116 3.38 -28.39 17.86
N GLY A 117 2.53 -27.64 18.52
CA GLY A 117 2.16 -26.28 18.13
C GLY A 117 2.30 -25.26 19.25
N PHE A 118 2.45 -24.01 18.85
CA PHE A 118 2.54 -22.83 19.70
C PHE A 118 1.65 -21.73 19.17
N VAL A 119 1.09 -20.93 20.08
CA VAL A 119 0.40 -19.69 19.75
C VAL A 119 0.85 -18.58 20.68
N CYS A 120 0.86 -17.36 20.18
CA CYS A 120 1.01 -16.17 21.00
C CYS A 120 -0.24 -15.29 20.91
N CYS A 121 -0.53 -14.59 22.01
CA CYS A 121 -1.76 -13.85 22.20
C CYS A 121 -1.52 -12.36 22.49
N GLU A 122 -2.54 -11.57 22.21
CA GLU A 122 -2.54 -10.12 22.45
C GLU A 122 -2.34 -9.74 23.94
N ASN A 123 -2.66 -10.65 24.87
CA ASN A 123 -2.41 -10.45 26.31
C ASN A 123 -0.99 -10.81 26.76
N GLY A 124 -0.06 -11.07 25.85
CA GLY A 124 1.31 -11.41 26.15
C GLY A 124 1.55 -12.88 26.55
N SER A 125 0.54 -13.73 26.38
CA SER A 125 0.65 -15.16 26.72
C SER A 125 1.06 -16.01 25.52
N VAL A 126 1.80 -17.10 25.80
CA VAL A 126 2.07 -18.19 24.86
C VAL A 126 1.41 -19.46 25.37
N TYR A 127 0.79 -20.21 24.48
CA TYR A 127 0.24 -21.54 24.76
C TYR A 127 0.91 -22.57 23.85
N ARG A 128 1.03 -23.81 24.38
CA ARG A 128 1.67 -24.94 23.70
C ARG A 128 0.70 -26.11 23.62
N SER A 129 0.61 -26.74 22.47
CA SER A 129 -0.11 -28.01 22.23
C SER A 129 0.88 -29.12 21.88
N VAL A 130 0.57 -30.35 22.28
CA VAL A 130 1.33 -31.58 21.93
C VAL A 130 0.46 -32.64 21.28
N ASP A 131 -0.79 -32.31 20.99
CA ASP A 131 -1.82 -33.22 20.46
C ASP A 131 -2.46 -32.66 19.17
N GLY A 132 -1.69 -31.88 18.44
CA GLY A 132 -2.16 -31.33 17.17
C GLY A 132 -3.19 -30.21 17.32
N GLY A 133 -3.11 -29.42 18.40
CA GLY A 133 -3.95 -28.24 18.61
C GLY A 133 -5.35 -28.58 19.19
N ILE A 134 -5.55 -29.76 19.75
CA ILE A 134 -6.80 -30.13 20.42
C ILE A 134 -6.83 -29.54 21.83
N THR A 135 -5.71 -29.66 22.55
CA THR A 135 -5.55 -29.04 23.87
C THR A 135 -4.36 -28.11 23.93
N TRP A 136 -4.48 -27.06 24.71
CA TRP A 136 -3.46 -25.99 24.82
C TRP A 136 -3.14 -25.75 26.29
N ASN A 137 -1.86 -25.70 26.63
CA ASN A 137 -1.37 -25.44 27.96
C ASN A 137 -0.55 -24.16 28.01
N PRO A 138 -0.65 -23.33 29.06
CA PRO A 138 0.17 -22.14 29.21
C PRO A 138 1.67 -22.47 29.17
N ALA A 139 2.43 -21.69 28.42
CA ALA A 139 3.89 -21.77 28.29
C ALA A 139 4.50 -20.37 28.51
N ASN A 140 4.18 -19.75 29.66
CA ASN A 140 4.42 -18.33 29.93
C ASN A 140 5.63 -18.03 30.84
N THR A 141 6.37 -19.03 31.29
CA THR A 141 7.49 -18.84 32.21
C THR A 141 8.55 -17.92 31.58
N GLY A 142 8.79 -16.78 32.23
CA GLY A 142 9.75 -15.75 31.76
C GLY A 142 9.17 -14.69 30.85
N LEU A 143 7.89 -14.76 30.48
CA LEU A 143 7.20 -13.73 29.69
C LEU A 143 6.71 -12.60 30.61
N SER A 144 6.87 -11.36 30.17
CA SER A 144 6.38 -10.15 30.83
C SER A 144 5.83 -9.10 29.87
N ALA A 145 5.74 -9.40 28.57
CA ALA A 145 5.21 -8.50 27.57
C ALA A 145 3.71 -8.25 27.74
N ALA A 146 3.26 -7.04 27.49
CA ALA A 146 1.86 -6.68 27.52
C ALA A 146 1.06 -7.27 26.33
N SER A 147 1.75 -7.56 25.23
CA SER A 147 1.15 -8.13 24.01
C SER A 147 2.24 -8.79 23.16
N LEU A 148 1.92 -9.95 22.57
CA LEU A 148 2.77 -10.63 21.60
C LEU A 148 2.07 -10.65 20.24
N SER A 149 2.84 -10.43 19.18
CA SER A 149 2.36 -10.27 17.80
C SER A 149 2.63 -11.51 16.95
N SER A 150 3.85 -12.07 17.04
CA SER A 150 4.27 -13.21 16.22
C SER A 150 5.16 -14.17 16.99
N ILE A 151 5.14 -15.45 16.56
CA ILE A 151 5.93 -16.53 17.12
C ILE A 151 6.47 -17.43 15.99
N SER A 152 7.76 -17.81 16.08
CA SER A 152 8.41 -18.67 15.11
C SER A 152 9.39 -19.61 15.78
N PHE A 153 9.49 -20.85 15.30
CA PHE A 153 10.41 -21.87 15.81
C PHE A 153 11.33 -22.35 14.69
N LEU A 154 12.58 -22.58 15.05
CA LEU A 154 13.57 -23.24 14.19
C LEU A 154 13.39 -24.77 14.26
N ASP A 155 13.22 -25.28 15.47
CA ASP A 155 13.03 -26.69 15.80
C ASP A 155 12.17 -26.84 17.07
N GLU A 156 12.05 -28.05 17.62
CA GLU A 156 11.24 -28.34 18.79
C GLU A 156 11.72 -27.62 20.08
N ASN A 157 12.95 -27.10 20.10
CA ASN A 157 13.57 -26.46 21.26
C ASN A 157 13.76 -24.96 21.09
N LYS A 158 14.23 -24.53 19.90
CA LYS A 158 14.60 -23.13 19.63
C LYS A 158 13.44 -22.36 19.04
N GLY A 159 12.99 -21.32 19.73
CA GLY A 159 11.90 -20.46 19.30
C GLY A 159 12.11 -19.00 19.67
N VAL A 160 11.36 -18.13 19.01
CA VAL A 160 11.35 -16.67 19.22
C VAL A 160 9.89 -16.19 19.21
N THR A 161 9.56 -15.24 20.08
CA THR A 161 8.32 -14.49 20.04
C THR A 161 8.59 -13.01 20.24
N VAL A 162 7.81 -12.17 19.57
CA VAL A 162 7.98 -10.71 19.56
C VAL A 162 6.64 -10.00 19.79
N GLY A 163 6.72 -8.73 20.20
CA GLY A 163 5.51 -7.98 20.50
C GLY A 163 5.69 -6.48 20.71
N LYS A 164 4.78 -5.89 21.44
CA LYS A 164 4.73 -4.46 21.71
C LYS A 164 5.97 -3.96 22.47
N ASN A 165 6.31 -2.68 22.24
CA ASN A 165 7.41 -1.98 22.91
C ASN A 165 8.78 -2.67 22.72
N GLY A 166 9.03 -3.22 21.53
CA GLY A 166 10.29 -3.89 21.20
C GLY A 166 10.55 -5.20 21.94
N ALA A 167 9.48 -5.84 22.47
CA ALA A 167 9.63 -7.10 23.21
C ALA A 167 10.13 -8.24 22.32
N ILE A 168 11.24 -8.87 22.71
CA ILE A 168 11.84 -10.04 22.04
C ILE A 168 12.15 -11.08 23.11
N TYR A 169 11.67 -12.30 22.97
CA TYR A 169 11.93 -13.43 23.85
C TYR A 169 12.42 -14.62 23.04
N LEU A 170 13.44 -15.31 23.57
CA LEU A 170 13.96 -16.56 23.01
C LEU A 170 13.69 -17.71 23.95
N THR A 171 13.45 -18.89 23.41
CA THR A 171 13.48 -20.16 24.13
C THR A 171 14.46 -21.13 23.47
N VAL A 172 15.10 -21.98 24.30
CA VAL A 172 15.96 -23.08 23.84
C VAL A 172 15.51 -24.42 24.42
N ASN A 173 14.33 -24.47 25.02
CA ASN A 173 13.76 -25.64 25.68
C ASN A 173 12.27 -25.85 25.37
N GLY A 174 11.88 -25.55 24.12
CA GLY A 174 10.54 -25.81 23.61
C GLY A 174 9.45 -25.00 24.32
N GLY A 175 9.75 -23.74 24.68
CA GLY A 175 8.80 -22.83 25.32
C GLY A 175 8.58 -23.11 26.82
N THR A 176 9.34 -24.03 27.44
CA THR A 176 9.27 -24.26 28.89
C THR A 176 9.72 -23.01 29.66
N GLN A 177 10.68 -22.27 29.12
CA GLN A 177 11.15 -20.97 29.62
C GLN A 177 11.46 -20.04 28.47
N TRP A 178 11.07 -18.80 28.60
CA TRP A 178 11.42 -17.70 27.69
C TRP A 178 12.37 -16.73 28.36
N VAL A 179 13.34 -16.27 27.62
CA VAL A 179 14.35 -15.30 28.08
C VAL A 179 14.22 -14.04 27.27
N GLN A 180 13.89 -12.95 27.98
CA GLN A 180 13.85 -11.63 27.34
C GLN A 180 15.25 -11.25 26.86
N GLN A 181 15.33 -10.74 25.65
CA GLN A 181 16.60 -10.29 25.11
C GLN A 181 16.97 -8.94 25.71
N PRO A 182 18.25 -8.76 26.12
CA PRO A 182 18.69 -7.56 26.81
C PRO A 182 18.79 -6.37 25.88
N GLY A 183 18.52 -5.18 26.42
CA GLY A 183 18.65 -3.89 25.75
C GLY A 183 17.39 -3.47 24.99
N THR A 184 17.16 -2.18 24.94
CA THR A 184 16.17 -1.57 24.04
C THR A 184 16.79 -1.48 22.65
N ILE A 185 16.62 -2.53 21.83
CA ILE A 185 17.02 -2.50 20.41
C ILE A 185 16.11 -1.51 19.66
N THR A 186 14.85 -1.47 20.06
CA THR A 186 13.84 -0.53 19.59
C THR A 186 12.74 -0.37 20.65
N ASP A 187 12.04 0.75 20.62
CA ASP A 187 10.80 1.00 21.38
C ASP A 187 9.53 0.76 20.52
N LYS A 188 9.71 0.42 19.24
CA LYS A 188 8.62 0.21 18.30
C LYS A 188 7.93 -1.13 18.50
N ASN A 189 6.68 -1.22 18.13
CA ASN A 189 5.97 -2.50 18.13
C ASN A 189 6.55 -3.40 17.04
N LEU A 190 6.88 -4.62 17.41
CA LEU A 190 7.34 -5.66 16.50
C LEU A 190 6.13 -6.45 16.01
N LEU A 191 6.02 -6.66 14.70
CA LEU A 191 4.82 -7.16 14.05
C LEU A 191 4.94 -8.62 13.62
N ASP A 192 6.11 -9.01 13.09
CA ASP A 192 6.36 -10.36 12.62
C ASP A 192 7.78 -10.82 12.88
N VAL A 193 8.01 -12.14 12.92
CA VAL A 193 9.31 -12.76 13.11
C VAL A 193 9.43 -14.07 12.36
N LYS A 194 10.61 -14.29 11.76
CA LYS A 194 10.98 -15.56 11.15
C LYS A 194 12.31 -16.06 11.70
N TYR A 195 12.32 -17.29 12.23
CA TYR A 195 13.53 -17.98 12.66
C TYR A 195 14.01 -18.89 11.52
N PHE A 196 15.16 -18.56 10.95
CA PHE A 196 15.84 -19.35 9.92
C PHE A 196 16.99 -20.15 10.55
N ALA A 197 17.49 -21.17 9.85
CA ALA A 197 18.64 -21.96 10.32
C ALA A 197 19.91 -21.12 10.52
N ASP A 198 20.05 -20.02 9.78
CA ASP A 198 21.20 -19.13 9.77
C ASP A 198 20.96 -17.77 10.50
N GLY A 199 19.76 -17.56 11.06
CA GLY A 199 19.47 -16.35 11.85
C GLY A 199 18.00 -16.02 12.02
N ILE A 200 17.72 -14.85 12.60
CA ILE A 200 16.39 -14.34 12.90
C ILE A 200 16.20 -12.99 12.21
N ILE A 201 15.04 -12.80 11.60
CA ILE A 201 14.62 -11.51 11.07
C ILE A 201 13.29 -11.14 11.74
N ILE A 202 13.23 -9.91 12.26
CA ILE A 202 12.05 -9.34 12.91
C ILE A 202 11.66 -8.09 12.16
N THR A 203 10.37 -7.88 11.94
CA THR A 203 9.81 -6.69 11.32
C THR A 203 8.86 -5.96 12.28
N GLY A 204 8.63 -4.67 12.06
CA GLY A 204 7.82 -3.86 12.95
C GLY A 204 7.35 -2.53 12.37
N GLU A 205 6.75 -1.74 13.23
CA GLU A 205 6.26 -0.40 12.91
C GLU A 205 7.42 0.54 12.54
N TYR A 206 7.09 1.61 11.81
CA TYR A 206 8.03 2.68 11.44
C TYR A 206 9.30 2.17 10.76
N GLY A 207 9.15 1.26 9.82
CA GLY A 207 10.27 0.73 9.04
C GLY A 207 11.22 -0.15 9.82
N THR A 208 10.83 -0.66 10.98
CA THR A 208 11.70 -1.48 11.83
C THR A 208 12.01 -2.82 11.18
N ILE A 209 13.29 -3.11 10.98
CA ILE A 209 13.84 -4.45 10.75
C ILE A 209 14.98 -4.66 11.74
N ILE A 210 14.92 -5.75 12.49
CA ILE A 210 15.96 -6.19 13.41
C ILE A 210 16.41 -7.58 12.98
N THR A 211 17.70 -7.80 12.94
CA THR A 211 18.29 -9.05 12.51
C THR A 211 19.28 -9.60 13.56
N LYS A 212 19.40 -10.91 13.59
CA LYS A 212 20.41 -11.60 14.39
C LYS A 212 20.87 -12.84 13.64
N GLN A 213 22.14 -12.89 13.26
CA GLN A 213 22.76 -14.14 12.81
C GLN A 213 22.98 -15.07 14.00
N GLU A 214 23.07 -16.38 13.79
CA GLU A 214 23.11 -17.38 14.88
C GLU A 214 24.20 -17.08 15.92
N ALA A 215 25.39 -16.69 15.49
CA ALA A 215 26.54 -16.36 16.37
C ALA A 215 26.73 -14.84 16.58
N GLY A 216 25.84 -13.99 16.07
CA GLY A 216 25.97 -12.52 16.10
C GLY A 216 25.10 -11.86 17.16
N ASP A 217 25.30 -10.54 17.30
CA ASP A 217 24.44 -9.67 18.10
C ASP A 217 23.21 -9.23 17.33
N TRP A 218 22.22 -8.67 18.02
CA TRP A 218 21.10 -8.01 17.43
C TRP A 218 21.51 -6.73 16.69
N THR A 219 21.09 -6.58 15.46
CA THR A 219 21.41 -5.43 14.61
C THR A 219 20.15 -4.83 14.03
N SER A 220 20.01 -3.51 14.14
CA SER A 220 18.95 -2.76 13.47
C SER A 220 19.37 -2.45 12.04
N VAL A 221 18.48 -2.70 11.09
CA VAL A 221 18.70 -2.42 9.66
C VAL A 221 18.17 -1.02 9.32
N ILE A 222 18.97 -0.25 8.59
CA ILE A 222 18.51 1.04 8.05
C ILE A 222 17.62 0.78 6.85
N THR A 223 16.31 1.01 6.99
CA THR A 223 15.33 0.68 5.96
C THR A 223 14.91 1.88 5.09
N ARG A 224 15.27 3.11 5.50
CA ARG A 224 14.90 4.36 4.80
C ARG A 224 13.39 4.51 4.54
N THR A 225 12.57 3.92 5.40
CA THR A 225 11.11 4.06 5.39
C THR A 225 10.60 4.21 6.82
N ASP A 226 9.50 4.87 6.99
CA ASP A 226 8.72 4.93 8.23
C ASP A 226 7.38 4.17 8.11
N SER A 227 7.15 3.47 6.98
CA SER A 227 6.03 2.54 6.83
C SER A 227 6.22 1.29 7.68
N ASP A 228 5.11 0.77 8.19
CA ASP A 228 5.11 -0.52 8.89
C ASP A 228 5.58 -1.63 7.96
N ILE A 229 6.51 -2.45 8.42
CA ILE A 229 6.91 -3.69 7.76
C ILE A 229 6.22 -4.82 8.52
N ARG A 230 5.23 -5.46 7.86
CA ARG A 230 4.21 -6.26 8.55
C ARG A 230 4.47 -7.75 8.55
N SER A 231 5.16 -8.25 7.54
CA SER A 231 5.44 -9.68 7.45
C SER A 231 6.80 -9.95 6.84
N VAL A 232 7.42 -11.06 7.23
CA VAL A 232 8.70 -11.56 6.74
C VAL A 232 8.58 -13.04 6.36
N THR A 233 9.13 -13.38 5.17
CA THR A 233 9.18 -14.74 4.63
C THR A 233 10.51 -15.01 3.97
N GLY A 234 10.77 -16.25 3.62
CA GLY A 234 11.96 -16.65 2.86
C GLY A 234 12.42 -18.06 3.14
N SER A 235 13.42 -18.51 2.37
CA SER A 235 14.06 -19.84 2.55
C SER A 235 15.27 -19.81 3.48
N SER A 236 15.88 -18.64 3.69
CA SER A 236 17.03 -18.44 4.60
C SER A 236 17.12 -16.97 5.01
N PHE A 237 17.97 -16.68 5.98
CA PHE A 237 18.27 -15.33 6.43
C PHE A 237 18.72 -14.40 5.29
N ASN A 238 19.53 -14.91 4.35
CA ASN A 238 20.05 -14.15 3.21
C ASN A 238 19.19 -14.25 1.95
N ASN A 239 18.03 -14.91 2.03
CA ASN A 239 17.03 -15.00 0.96
C ASN A 239 15.64 -14.81 1.55
N ALA A 240 15.42 -13.65 2.11
CA ALA A 240 14.18 -13.25 2.73
C ALA A 240 13.52 -12.09 2.00
N ALA A 241 12.20 -12.01 2.10
CA ALA A 241 11.40 -10.90 1.61
C ALA A 241 10.50 -10.37 2.73
N VAL A 242 10.18 -9.08 2.66
CA VAL A 242 9.30 -8.39 3.59
C VAL A 242 8.25 -7.60 2.82
N CYS A 243 7.07 -7.43 3.41
CA CYS A 243 6.03 -6.60 2.85
C CYS A 243 5.42 -5.66 3.91
N GLY A 244 4.70 -4.64 3.48
CA GLY A 244 4.09 -3.74 4.44
C GLY A 244 3.29 -2.58 3.84
N GLY A 245 3.39 -1.46 4.52
CA GLY A 245 2.65 -0.25 4.25
C GLY A 245 2.79 0.22 2.80
N GLY A 246 1.68 0.72 2.23
CA GLY A 246 1.66 1.17 0.84
C GLY A 246 1.78 0.09 -0.22
N GLY A 247 1.92 -1.18 0.14
CA GLY A 247 1.96 -2.30 -0.80
C GLY A 247 3.35 -2.62 -1.35
N PHE A 248 4.43 -2.13 -0.75
CA PHE A 248 5.77 -2.49 -1.17
C PHE A 248 6.12 -3.93 -0.78
N ILE A 249 6.97 -4.55 -1.61
CA ILE A 249 7.67 -5.80 -1.31
C ILE A 249 9.16 -5.55 -1.53
N ARG A 250 9.98 -5.90 -0.54
CA ARG A 250 11.44 -5.75 -0.57
C ARG A 250 12.11 -7.04 -0.18
N ASN A 251 13.34 -7.25 -0.63
CA ASN A 251 14.11 -8.44 -0.27
C ASN A 251 15.59 -8.12 0.00
N ASN A 252 16.27 -9.07 0.65
CA ASN A 252 17.70 -9.04 0.89
C ASN A 252 18.48 -10.00 0.00
N LYS A 253 17.89 -10.47 -1.10
CA LYS A 253 18.53 -11.35 -2.07
C LYS A 253 19.78 -10.70 -2.66
N ASN A 254 20.70 -11.51 -3.16
CA ASN A 254 21.95 -11.06 -3.81
C ASN A 254 22.88 -10.24 -2.90
N GLY A 255 22.84 -10.50 -1.58
CA GLY A 255 23.75 -9.86 -0.62
C GLY A 255 23.35 -8.45 -0.17
N SER A 256 22.13 -8.00 -0.48
CA SER A 256 21.57 -6.74 0.01
C SER A 256 21.11 -6.88 1.47
N SER A 257 21.99 -6.61 2.43
CA SER A 257 21.65 -6.69 3.87
C SER A 257 20.56 -5.71 4.30
N ASN A 258 20.27 -4.69 3.49
CA ASN A 258 19.40 -3.55 3.87
C ASN A 258 17.96 -3.66 3.35
N PHE A 259 17.58 -4.74 2.68
CA PHE A 259 16.25 -4.86 2.08
C PHE A 259 15.90 -3.71 1.12
N PHE A 260 16.86 -3.27 0.32
CA PHE A 260 16.66 -2.21 -0.67
C PHE A 260 16.31 -2.72 -2.06
N ASN A 261 16.28 -4.04 -2.26
CA ASN A 261 15.81 -4.63 -3.50
C ASN A 261 14.29 -4.64 -3.52
N PHE A 262 13.69 -3.86 -4.41
CA PHE A 262 12.24 -3.79 -4.58
C PHE A 262 11.75 -4.84 -5.58
N GLU A 263 10.70 -5.54 -5.20
CA GLU A 263 10.01 -6.47 -6.09
C GLU A 263 8.86 -5.75 -6.79
N ILE A 264 8.84 -5.79 -8.13
CA ILE A 264 7.84 -5.11 -8.95
C ILE A 264 6.49 -5.78 -8.75
N ASN A 265 5.51 -5.03 -8.24
CA ASN A 265 4.17 -5.54 -8.00
C ASN A 265 3.08 -4.49 -8.30
N PRO A 266 1.86 -4.90 -8.69
CA PRO A 266 0.77 -4.00 -9.05
C PRO A 266 0.02 -3.44 -7.84
N MET A 267 0.33 -3.89 -6.60
CA MET A 267 -0.41 -3.51 -5.42
C MET A 267 -0.09 -2.08 -4.97
N LEU A 268 -1.12 -1.28 -4.78
CA LEU A 268 -1.05 0.10 -4.31
C LEU A 268 -1.80 0.27 -2.98
N ALA A 269 -1.89 -0.80 -2.19
CA ALA A 269 -2.53 -0.84 -0.89
C ALA A 269 -1.64 -1.58 0.11
N ASN A 270 -1.95 -1.44 1.40
CA ASN A 270 -1.21 -2.12 2.46
C ASN A 270 -1.23 -3.63 2.26
N LEU A 271 -0.05 -4.25 2.20
CA LEU A 271 0.11 -5.69 2.31
C LEU A 271 0.15 -6.06 3.80
N THR A 272 -0.52 -7.13 4.14
CA THR A 272 -0.64 -7.64 5.52
C THR A 272 0.22 -8.85 5.76
N ASP A 273 0.36 -9.71 4.75
CA ASP A 273 1.14 -10.94 4.86
C ASP A 273 1.72 -11.37 3.52
N ILE A 274 2.87 -12.07 3.56
CA ILE A 274 3.59 -12.57 2.40
C ILE A 274 4.16 -13.96 2.69
N ILE A 275 4.05 -14.87 1.73
CA ILE A 275 4.67 -16.19 1.80
C ILE A 275 5.39 -16.54 0.50
N TYR A 276 6.65 -16.97 0.62
CA TYR A 276 7.35 -17.74 -0.39
C TYR A 276 7.39 -19.20 0.05
N TYR A 277 6.83 -20.10 -0.75
CA TYR A 277 6.88 -21.54 -0.48
C TYR A 277 8.02 -22.26 -1.19
N ASP A 278 8.64 -21.62 -2.17
CA ASP A 278 9.93 -21.97 -2.75
C ASP A 278 10.66 -20.69 -3.21
N ASN A 279 11.81 -20.84 -3.86
CA ASN A 279 12.64 -19.71 -4.30
C ASN A 279 12.02 -18.88 -5.44
N THR A 280 11.00 -19.40 -6.12
CA THR A 280 10.38 -18.79 -7.31
C THR A 280 8.94 -18.38 -7.12
N ASN A 281 8.23 -19.06 -6.23
CA ASN A 281 6.79 -18.93 -6.12
C ASN A 281 6.36 -18.38 -4.75
N GLY A 282 5.44 -17.42 -4.77
CA GLY A 282 4.92 -16.80 -3.56
C GLY A 282 3.57 -16.14 -3.76
N PHE A 283 2.96 -15.80 -2.63
CA PHE A 283 1.71 -15.05 -2.54
C PHE A 283 1.83 -13.95 -1.51
N ALA A 284 1.12 -12.84 -1.73
CA ALA A 284 0.93 -11.82 -0.72
C ALA A 284 -0.54 -11.35 -0.72
N VAL A 285 -1.00 -10.90 0.43
CA VAL A 285 -2.39 -10.48 0.63
C VAL A 285 -2.48 -9.08 1.20
N SER A 286 -3.61 -8.43 0.92
CA SER A 286 -3.92 -7.09 1.39
C SER A 286 -5.16 -7.08 2.27
N SER A 287 -5.18 -6.18 3.23
CA SER A 287 -6.39 -5.87 4.00
C SER A 287 -7.43 -5.08 3.21
N LEU A 288 -7.15 -4.71 1.96
CA LEU A 288 -8.06 -3.96 1.11
C LEU A 288 -8.68 -4.85 0.05
N ASN A 289 -10.02 -4.90 0.02
CA ASN A 289 -10.82 -5.56 -1.03
C ASN A 289 -10.42 -7.02 -1.30
N ASN A 290 -9.95 -7.76 -0.31
CA ASN A 290 -9.55 -9.17 -0.42
C ASN A 290 -8.52 -9.42 -1.55
N ALA A 291 -7.63 -8.47 -1.78
CA ALA A 291 -6.67 -8.58 -2.86
C ALA A 291 -5.55 -9.57 -2.52
N ILE A 292 -5.26 -10.43 -3.48
CA ILE A 292 -4.16 -11.39 -3.46
C ILE A 292 -3.28 -11.11 -4.67
N ILE A 293 -1.97 -11.19 -4.50
CA ILE A 293 -1.01 -11.17 -5.61
C ILE A 293 -0.14 -12.41 -5.57
N ARG A 294 0.39 -12.80 -6.73
CA ARG A 294 1.20 -14.00 -6.91
C ARG A 294 2.47 -13.69 -7.69
N THR A 295 3.57 -14.30 -7.31
CA THR A 295 4.79 -14.40 -8.12
C THR A 295 5.08 -15.84 -8.49
N THR A 296 5.70 -16.06 -9.67
CA THR A 296 6.20 -17.36 -10.15
C THR A 296 7.65 -17.26 -10.63
N ASN A 297 8.30 -16.11 -10.39
CA ASN A 297 9.66 -15.80 -10.88
C ASN A 297 10.56 -15.21 -9.78
N GLY A 298 10.31 -15.60 -8.54
CA GLY A 298 11.11 -15.19 -7.39
C GLY A 298 10.99 -13.72 -7.02
N GLY A 299 9.83 -13.09 -7.29
CA GLY A 299 9.58 -11.69 -6.99
C GLY A 299 10.10 -10.72 -8.05
N THR A 300 10.62 -11.21 -9.19
CA THR A 300 10.97 -10.32 -10.31
C THR A 300 9.74 -9.53 -10.78
N SER A 301 8.58 -10.19 -10.75
CA SER A 301 7.27 -9.53 -10.89
C SER A 301 6.21 -10.27 -10.09
N TRP A 302 5.15 -9.54 -9.75
CA TRP A 302 3.95 -10.04 -9.11
C TRP A 302 2.76 -9.69 -9.97
N ASP A 303 1.77 -10.59 -10.03
CA ASP A 303 0.57 -10.44 -10.81
C ASP A 303 -0.68 -10.48 -9.93
N LEU A 304 -1.70 -9.75 -10.32
CA LEU A 304 -3.05 -9.90 -9.75
C LEU A 304 -3.67 -11.20 -10.29
N PRO A 305 -4.47 -11.92 -9.49
CA PRO A 305 -5.21 -13.09 -9.95
C PRO A 305 -6.06 -12.77 -11.17
N ALA A 306 -6.25 -13.77 -12.03
CA ALA A 306 -7.13 -13.64 -13.19
C ALA A 306 -8.53 -13.17 -12.77
N GLY A 307 -9.05 -12.14 -13.44
CA GLY A 307 -10.35 -11.55 -13.14
C GLY A 307 -10.35 -10.44 -12.09
N THR A 308 -9.19 -10.09 -11.52
CA THR A 308 -9.06 -8.86 -10.71
C THR A 308 -8.96 -7.65 -11.64
N SER A 309 -9.71 -6.60 -11.34
CA SER A 309 -9.59 -5.30 -12.00
C SER A 309 -9.15 -4.22 -11.01
N VAL A 310 -8.39 -3.26 -11.50
CA VAL A 310 -7.98 -2.07 -10.74
C VAL A 310 -8.59 -0.85 -11.42
N ALA A 311 -9.42 -0.12 -10.72
CA ALA A 311 -9.92 1.17 -11.16
C ALA A 311 -9.17 2.28 -10.43
N MET A 312 -8.65 3.23 -11.19
CA MET A 312 -7.93 4.40 -10.67
C MET A 312 -8.63 5.66 -11.18
N ASN A 313 -9.11 6.50 -10.27
CA ASN A 313 -9.70 7.78 -10.63
C ASN A 313 -9.37 8.86 -9.61
N TRP A 314 -9.18 10.06 -10.13
CA TRP A 314 -8.90 11.22 -9.33
C TRP A 314 -10.17 11.77 -8.69
N ILE A 315 -10.10 12.05 -7.40
CA ILE A 315 -11.17 12.69 -6.64
C ILE A 315 -10.73 14.10 -6.30
N GLN A 316 -11.53 15.07 -6.73
CA GLN A 316 -11.31 16.48 -6.42
C GLN A 316 -11.40 16.73 -4.92
N LYS A 317 -10.48 17.54 -4.40
CA LYS A 317 -10.42 17.98 -3.01
C LYS A 317 -10.66 19.49 -2.93
N SER A 318 -10.94 19.98 -1.71
CA SER A 318 -11.38 21.35 -1.49
C SER A 318 -10.36 22.48 -1.76
N PRO A 319 -9.02 22.31 -1.63
CA PRO A 319 -8.10 23.37 -2.00
C PRO A 319 -8.19 23.70 -3.49
N SER A 320 -8.26 25.00 -3.80
CA SER A 320 -8.36 25.50 -5.16
C SER A 320 -7.74 26.88 -5.30
N GLY A 321 -7.35 27.24 -6.52
CA GLY A 321 -6.77 28.54 -6.84
C GLY A 321 -5.79 28.46 -7.98
N SER A 322 -5.00 29.50 -8.19
CA SER A 322 -3.87 29.44 -9.13
C SER A 322 -2.69 28.72 -8.48
N GLY A 323 -2.17 27.70 -9.15
CA GLY A 323 -0.99 26.97 -8.72
C GLY A 323 -0.12 26.60 -9.92
N ILE A 324 1.17 26.85 -9.81
CA ILE A 324 2.21 26.38 -10.73
C ILE A 324 3.41 26.03 -9.84
N GLY A 325 4.17 25.02 -10.20
CA GLY A 325 5.30 24.57 -9.41
C GLY A 325 4.94 23.46 -8.41
N ASN A 326 5.90 23.04 -7.61
CA ASN A 326 5.73 22.01 -6.59
C ASN A 326 5.40 22.65 -5.23
N ASN A 327 4.13 22.90 -5.01
CA ASN A 327 3.62 23.49 -3.78
C ASN A 327 3.00 22.46 -2.83
N LEU A 328 3.26 21.18 -3.09
CA LEU A 328 2.88 20.06 -2.24
C LEU A 328 4.05 19.70 -1.33
N CYS A 329 3.79 19.52 -0.05
CA CYS A 329 4.81 19.12 0.91
C CYS A 329 4.19 18.19 1.98
N MET A 330 4.85 17.07 2.26
CA MET A 330 4.48 16.25 3.41
C MET A 330 4.95 16.90 4.71
N HIS A 331 4.17 16.72 5.77
CA HIS A 331 4.63 17.07 7.09
C HIS A 331 5.80 16.13 7.49
N PRO A 332 6.97 16.65 7.85
CA PRO A 332 8.19 15.83 7.99
C PRO A 332 8.16 14.86 9.18
N LYS A 333 7.22 15.02 10.11
CA LYS A 333 7.08 14.21 11.33
C LYS A 333 5.69 13.56 11.50
N ASP A 334 4.79 13.73 10.52
CA ASP A 334 3.45 13.16 10.56
C ASP A 334 3.00 12.72 9.17
N ARG A 335 2.99 11.43 8.94
CA ARG A 335 2.62 10.79 7.65
C ARG A 335 1.18 11.05 7.21
N ASN A 336 0.30 11.42 8.13
CA ASN A 336 -1.10 11.71 7.81
C ASN A 336 -1.31 13.15 7.36
N SER A 337 -0.32 14.02 7.62
CA SER A 337 -0.39 15.44 7.31
C SER A 337 0.37 15.82 6.06
N ALA A 338 -0.28 16.62 5.22
CA ALA A 338 0.29 17.22 4.03
C ALA A 338 -0.12 18.68 3.92
N PHE A 339 0.69 19.47 3.24
CA PHE A 339 0.46 20.88 2.94
C PHE A 339 0.33 21.08 1.43
N VAL A 340 -0.44 22.08 1.04
CA VAL A 340 -0.49 22.60 -0.31
C VAL A 340 -0.66 24.11 -0.29
N VAL A 341 -0.02 24.82 -1.23
CA VAL A 341 -0.18 26.26 -1.37
C VAL A 341 -0.85 26.57 -2.71
N TYR A 342 -2.02 27.22 -2.66
CA TYR A 342 -2.72 27.76 -3.81
C TYR A 342 -2.72 29.29 -3.77
N GLY A 343 -2.16 29.90 -4.81
CA GLY A 343 -1.84 31.32 -4.77
C GLY A 343 -0.89 31.61 -3.61
N ASN A 344 -1.35 32.38 -2.65
CA ASN A 344 -0.63 32.65 -1.39
C ASN A 344 -1.31 32.02 -0.14
N LYS A 345 -2.26 31.11 -0.32
CA LYS A 345 -3.00 30.47 0.77
C LYS A 345 -2.44 29.10 1.08
N VAL A 346 -2.08 28.87 2.34
CA VAL A 346 -1.55 27.60 2.81
C VAL A 346 -2.68 26.76 3.41
N TYR A 347 -2.83 25.54 2.89
CA TYR A 347 -3.79 24.56 3.37
C TYR A 347 -3.04 23.37 3.98
N VAL A 348 -3.64 22.77 5.01
CA VAL A 348 -3.17 21.51 5.63
C VAL A 348 -4.26 20.46 5.61
N SER A 349 -3.88 19.24 5.34
CA SER A 349 -4.61 18.02 5.65
C SER A 349 -3.93 17.29 6.80
N ARG A 350 -4.72 16.62 7.68
CA ARG A 350 -4.22 15.77 8.78
C ARG A 350 -4.77 14.35 8.72
N ASP A 351 -5.41 13.99 7.61
CA ASP A 351 -6.13 12.75 7.40
C ASP A 351 -5.81 12.14 6.01
N ARG A 352 -4.53 12.22 5.62
CA ARG A 352 -4.03 11.70 4.33
C ARG A 352 -4.75 12.31 3.13
N SER A 353 -4.92 13.62 3.16
CA SER A 353 -5.57 14.42 2.10
C SER A 353 -7.05 14.10 1.84
N GLU A 354 -7.77 13.57 2.81
CA GLU A 354 -9.23 13.45 2.70
C GLU A 354 -9.91 14.79 2.88
N THR A 355 -9.52 15.54 3.93
CA THR A 355 -10.01 16.90 4.17
C THR A 355 -8.87 17.91 4.26
N TRP A 356 -9.15 19.16 3.92
CA TRP A 356 -8.18 20.25 3.90
C TRP A 356 -8.73 21.50 4.56
N THR A 357 -7.88 22.19 5.31
CA THR A 357 -8.22 23.44 6.01
C THR A 357 -7.18 24.51 5.68
N GLN A 358 -7.63 25.72 5.31
CA GLN A 358 -6.73 26.86 5.19
C GLN A 358 -6.27 27.28 6.60
N ILE A 359 -4.94 27.39 6.77
CA ILE A 359 -4.34 27.70 8.08
C ILE A 359 -3.52 28.99 8.08
N ALA A 360 -3.02 29.43 6.91
CA ALA A 360 -2.21 30.64 6.80
C ALA A 360 -2.41 31.33 5.44
N THR A 361 -1.92 32.54 5.36
CA THR A 361 -1.76 33.29 4.13
C THR A 361 -0.33 33.84 4.11
N VAL A 362 0.40 33.61 3.03
CA VAL A 362 1.72 34.23 2.83
C VAL A 362 1.47 35.71 2.55
N GLY A 363 1.96 36.56 3.44
CA GLY A 363 1.73 38.02 3.33
C GLY A 363 2.57 38.72 2.27
N ILE A 364 3.42 38.00 1.54
CA ILE A 364 4.35 38.51 0.53
C ILE A 364 4.11 37.71 -0.75
N GLY A 365 3.89 38.40 -1.86
CA GLY A 365 3.64 37.78 -3.16
C GLY A 365 2.23 37.27 -3.40
N SER A 366 1.96 36.81 -4.60
CA SER A 366 0.63 36.40 -5.09
C SER A 366 0.49 34.92 -5.31
N ARG A 367 1.59 34.22 -5.59
CA ARG A 367 1.61 32.81 -5.96
C ARG A 367 2.91 32.13 -5.51
N ALA A 368 2.80 30.97 -4.88
CA ALA A 368 3.94 30.14 -4.54
C ALA A 368 4.38 29.27 -5.75
N HIS A 369 5.67 29.03 -5.83
CA HIS A 369 6.32 28.15 -6.81
C HIS A 369 7.00 26.95 -6.17
N SER A 370 7.45 27.08 -4.93
CA SER A 370 7.98 26.01 -4.08
C SER A 370 7.52 26.25 -2.66
N PHE A 371 7.33 25.15 -1.89
CA PHE A 371 6.95 25.24 -0.48
C PHE A 371 7.56 24.09 0.30
N TYR A 372 8.18 24.41 1.45
CA TYR A 372 8.81 23.42 2.34
C TYR A 372 8.46 23.68 3.79
N VAL A 373 8.22 22.60 4.53
CA VAL A 373 8.16 22.57 6.00
C VAL A 373 9.45 21.95 6.51
N SER A 374 10.18 22.66 7.37
CA SER A 374 11.47 22.21 7.86
C SER A 374 11.35 20.98 8.78
N PRO A 375 12.13 19.91 8.53
CA PRO A 375 12.21 18.75 9.42
C PRO A 375 12.84 19.08 10.79
N LEU A 376 13.66 20.13 10.85
CA LEU A 376 14.33 20.54 12.09
C LEU A 376 13.36 21.21 13.05
N ASP A 377 12.49 22.07 12.54
CA ASP A 377 11.43 22.74 13.30
C ASP A 377 10.21 22.93 12.40
N THR A 378 9.14 22.23 12.67
CA THR A 378 7.90 22.27 11.87
C THR A 378 7.12 23.58 11.94
N ASN A 379 7.56 24.53 12.76
CA ASN A 379 7.05 25.93 12.72
C ASN A 379 7.77 26.77 11.66
N VAL A 380 8.90 26.30 11.13
CA VAL A 380 9.68 26.98 10.10
C VAL A 380 9.24 26.49 8.73
N TRP A 381 8.75 27.43 7.91
CA TRP A 381 8.41 27.15 6.51
C TRP A 381 9.13 28.11 5.58
N LEU A 382 9.42 27.65 4.37
CA LEU A 382 9.96 28.43 3.28
C LEU A 382 9.04 28.35 2.08
N ALA A 383 8.94 29.45 1.33
CA ALA A 383 8.25 29.48 0.04
C ALA A 383 8.99 30.36 -0.94
N ALA A 384 9.03 29.95 -2.20
CA ALA A 384 9.40 30.84 -3.31
C ALA A 384 8.11 31.49 -3.85
N MET A 385 8.03 32.80 -3.76
CA MET A 385 6.82 33.58 -4.03
C MET A 385 7.00 34.51 -5.22
N GLU A 386 6.06 34.45 -6.17
CA GLU A 386 5.94 35.43 -7.23
C GLU A 386 5.53 36.78 -6.64
N SER A 387 6.37 37.75 -6.80
CA SER A 387 6.21 39.13 -6.32
C SER A 387 6.94 40.12 -7.27
N SER A 388 7.25 41.33 -6.83
CA SER A 388 8.04 42.26 -7.63
C SER A 388 9.05 42.99 -6.75
N PRO A 389 10.34 42.55 -6.76
CA PRO A 389 10.87 41.33 -7.39
C PRO A 389 10.38 40.07 -6.67
N ASP A 390 10.52 38.90 -7.31
CA ASP A 390 10.25 37.61 -6.71
C ASP A 390 11.10 37.37 -5.47
N ALA A 391 10.63 36.53 -4.58
CA ALA A 391 11.29 36.34 -3.30
C ALA A 391 11.20 34.92 -2.70
N VAL A 392 12.26 34.52 -2.04
CA VAL A 392 12.16 33.43 -1.03
C VAL A 392 11.76 34.06 0.30
N VAL A 393 10.66 33.58 0.86
CA VAL A 393 10.09 34.07 2.11
C VAL A 393 10.10 32.96 3.15
N ARG A 394 10.21 33.34 4.43
CA ARG A 394 10.32 32.41 5.55
C ARG A 394 9.40 32.78 6.70
N THR A 395 8.80 31.81 7.34
CA THR A 395 8.13 31.96 8.65
C THR A 395 8.85 31.11 9.71
N THR A 396 8.75 31.50 10.99
CA THR A 396 9.24 30.71 12.13
C THR A 396 8.13 30.48 13.17
N ASN A 397 6.87 30.78 12.82
CA ASN A 397 5.75 30.72 13.71
C ASN A 397 4.50 30.15 13.03
N TYR A 398 4.70 29.04 12.28
CA TYR A 398 3.63 28.30 11.64
C TYR A 398 2.77 29.15 10.69
N GLY A 399 3.42 30.06 9.95
CA GLY A 399 2.74 30.89 8.95
C GLY A 399 2.05 32.15 9.48
N ALA A 400 2.16 32.47 10.78
CA ALA A 400 1.53 33.65 11.34
C ALA A 400 2.17 34.95 10.86
N THR A 401 3.50 34.97 10.64
CA THR A 401 4.22 36.09 10.04
C THR A 401 5.28 35.60 9.06
N TRP A 402 5.58 36.39 8.07
CA TRP A 402 6.53 36.06 7.01
C TRP A 402 7.57 37.16 6.81
N THR A 403 8.79 36.74 6.54
CA THR A 403 9.94 37.62 6.27
C THR A 403 10.48 37.31 4.90
N ASN A 404 10.78 38.36 4.12
CA ASN A 404 11.52 38.24 2.87
C ASN A 404 13.00 37.96 3.20
N ILE A 405 13.54 36.87 2.69
CA ILE A 405 14.92 36.44 2.94
C ILE A 405 15.84 36.89 1.79
N ILE A 406 15.41 36.62 0.57
CA ILE A 406 16.15 37.03 -0.61
C ILE A 406 15.16 37.42 -1.72
N ALA A 407 15.37 38.57 -2.33
CA ALA A 407 14.56 39.11 -3.42
C ALA A 407 15.32 39.02 -4.74
N LYS A 408 14.93 38.07 -5.59
CA LYS A 408 15.48 37.90 -6.94
C LYS A 408 14.45 37.18 -7.80
N ASP A 409 14.27 37.68 -9.03
CA ASP A 409 13.37 37.05 -9.99
C ASP A 409 13.82 35.63 -10.34
N PHE A 410 12.86 34.78 -10.54
CA PHE A 410 13.05 33.40 -10.97
C PHE A 410 12.09 33.03 -12.11
N SER A 411 12.26 31.86 -12.71
CA SER A 411 11.39 31.39 -13.79
C SER A 411 9.93 31.29 -13.35
N THR A 412 9.03 31.85 -14.16
CA THR A 412 7.57 31.72 -13.95
C THR A 412 7.05 30.30 -14.16
N TYR A 413 7.89 29.39 -14.61
CA TYR A 413 7.57 27.98 -14.89
C TYR A 413 8.30 27.02 -13.97
N GLY A 414 8.95 27.52 -12.91
CA GLY A 414 9.93 26.74 -12.17
C GLY A 414 9.58 26.45 -10.72
N GLN A 415 10.44 25.61 -10.16
CA GLN A 415 10.54 25.26 -8.74
C GLN A 415 11.93 25.69 -8.27
N PRO A 416 12.15 27.00 -8.02
CA PRO A 416 13.48 27.57 -7.87
C PRO A 416 14.14 27.28 -6.53
N LEU A 417 13.42 26.69 -5.56
CA LEU A 417 13.87 26.41 -4.21
C LEU A 417 13.83 24.89 -3.96
N GLU A 418 14.93 24.33 -3.45
CA GLU A 418 15.05 22.91 -3.10
C GLU A 418 15.71 22.73 -1.73
N MET A 419 15.29 21.72 -0.97
CA MET A 419 15.85 21.33 0.32
C MET A 419 16.80 20.14 0.15
N ASP A 420 17.98 20.22 0.77
CA ASP A 420 18.87 19.07 0.85
C ASP A 420 18.30 18.01 1.82
N GLN A 421 18.00 16.85 1.31
CA GLN A 421 17.41 15.79 2.11
C GLN A 421 18.43 15.09 3.04
N ASN A 422 19.73 15.18 2.74
CA ASN A 422 20.80 14.72 3.63
C ASN A 422 21.03 15.65 4.81
N ASP A 423 20.93 16.94 4.58
CA ASP A 423 21.08 17.98 5.59
C ASP A 423 19.90 18.95 5.51
N PRO A 424 18.83 18.74 6.24
CA PRO A 424 17.65 19.59 6.22
C PRO A 424 17.87 21.04 6.69
N SER A 425 19.08 21.39 7.15
CA SER A 425 19.46 22.79 7.40
C SER A 425 19.82 23.52 6.11
N VAL A 426 20.05 22.80 5.03
CA VAL A 426 20.52 23.32 3.74
C VAL A 426 19.39 23.46 2.76
N TYR A 427 19.33 24.62 2.13
CA TYR A 427 18.42 24.93 1.01
C TYR A 427 19.22 25.53 -0.14
N TYR A 428 18.76 25.26 -1.36
CA TYR A 428 19.33 25.81 -2.59
C TYR A 428 18.29 26.69 -3.30
N PHE A 429 18.74 27.76 -3.90
CA PHE A 429 17.89 28.68 -4.66
C PHE A 429 18.54 29.01 -5.99
N ALA A 430 17.80 28.78 -7.08
CA ALA A 430 18.25 29.07 -8.45
C ALA A 430 17.35 30.15 -9.07
N PRO A 431 17.66 31.44 -8.88
CA PRO A 431 16.97 32.52 -9.57
C PRO A 431 17.29 32.53 -11.06
N SER A 432 16.57 33.36 -11.80
CA SER A 432 16.79 33.63 -13.23
C SER A 432 18.25 33.94 -13.55
N ASN A 433 18.78 33.36 -14.62
CA ASN A 433 20.14 33.58 -15.08
C ASN A 433 20.30 34.98 -15.68
N THR A 434 20.91 35.89 -14.94
CA THR A 434 21.24 37.22 -15.34
C THR A 434 22.68 37.53 -14.98
N ALA A 435 23.23 38.62 -15.49
CA ALA A 435 24.61 39.03 -15.20
C ALA A 435 24.91 39.30 -13.70
N SER A 436 23.87 39.49 -12.89
CA SER A 436 23.97 39.77 -11.43
C SER A 436 23.47 38.67 -10.56
N THR A 437 23.16 37.47 -11.11
CA THR A 437 22.63 36.34 -10.40
C THR A 437 23.56 35.14 -10.52
N GLY A 438 23.22 34.06 -9.80
CA GLY A 438 23.93 32.80 -9.76
C GLY A 438 23.21 31.83 -8.85
N PHE A 439 23.86 30.77 -8.49
CA PHE A 439 23.34 29.74 -7.63
C PHE A 439 23.54 30.08 -6.15
N TYR A 440 22.51 30.04 -5.35
CA TYR A 440 22.52 30.40 -3.92
C TYR A 440 22.32 29.21 -3.03
N LYS A 441 22.91 29.27 -1.82
CA LYS A 441 22.80 28.21 -0.78
C LYS A 441 22.55 28.85 0.57
N SER A 442 21.65 28.26 1.33
CA SER A 442 21.49 28.46 2.77
C SER A 442 22.08 27.26 3.53
N THR A 443 22.65 27.48 4.71
CA THR A 443 23.11 26.43 5.65
C THR A 443 22.59 26.68 7.07
N ASP A 444 21.57 27.51 7.19
CA ASP A 444 20.98 27.95 8.45
C ASP A 444 19.45 27.82 8.48
N ASN A 445 18.96 26.73 7.88
CA ASN A 445 17.53 26.45 7.78
C ASN A 445 16.74 27.57 7.06
N GLY A 446 17.33 28.10 5.98
CA GLY A 446 16.71 29.11 5.14
C GLY A 446 16.68 30.53 5.75
N ALA A 447 17.42 30.79 6.83
CA ALA A 447 17.45 32.12 7.44
C ALA A 447 18.26 33.14 6.61
N THR A 448 19.30 32.67 5.92
CA THR A 448 20.07 33.49 4.96
C THR A 448 20.43 32.66 3.72
N PHE A 449 20.58 33.32 2.58
CA PHE A 449 21.08 32.71 1.35
C PHE A 449 22.33 33.44 0.87
N ASN A 450 23.41 32.69 0.63
CA ASN A 450 24.67 33.19 0.15
C ASN A 450 24.91 32.70 -1.28
N LEU A 451 25.48 33.58 -2.12
CA LEU A 451 25.90 33.25 -3.49
C LEU A 451 26.98 32.15 -3.42
N VAL A 452 26.75 31.01 -4.03
CA VAL A 452 27.75 29.95 -4.22
C VAL A 452 28.70 30.35 -5.33
N ALA A 453 28.13 30.61 -6.49
CA ALA A 453 28.85 31.11 -7.67
C ALA A 453 27.86 31.76 -8.65
N PRO A 454 28.31 32.71 -9.48
CA PRO A 454 27.59 33.07 -10.70
C PRO A 454 27.45 31.85 -11.60
N TYR A 455 26.41 31.78 -12.43
CA TYR A 455 26.33 30.72 -13.42
C TYR A 455 27.56 30.80 -14.36
N ASN A 456 28.34 29.72 -14.42
CA ASN A 456 29.57 29.67 -15.19
C ASN A 456 29.37 29.38 -16.67
N ASN A 457 28.15 29.16 -17.08
CA ASN A 457 27.81 28.82 -18.46
C ASN A 457 26.65 29.73 -18.94
N SER A 458 26.90 30.56 -19.92
CA SER A 458 25.88 31.43 -20.50
C SER A 458 24.83 30.69 -21.33
N ALA A 459 25.03 29.41 -21.61
CA ALA A 459 24.06 28.56 -22.27
C ALA A 459 22.98 28.03 -21.30
N ILE A 460 23.17 28.16 -19.98
CA ILE A 460 22.11 27.87 -19.00
C ILE A 460 20.99 28.90 -19.22
N GLY A 461 19.78 28.40 -19.53
CA GLY A 461 18.58 29.21 -19.65
C GLY A 461 18.06 29.69 -18.29
N GLN A 462 16.75 29.95 -18.18
CA GLN A 462 16.15 30.26 -16.89
C GLN A 462 15.97 28.93 -16.11
N PRO A 463 16.55 28.80 -14.91
CA PRO A 463 16.36 27.59 -14.10
C PRO A 463 14.88 27.35 -13.83
N CYS A 464 14.41 26.14 -14.16
CA CYS A 464 13.03 25.71 -13.97
C CYS A 464 12.87 24.76 -12.76
N ASP A 465 13.86 23.89 -12.52
CA ASP A 465 13.82 22.96 -11.40
C ASP A 465 15.22 22.61 -10.92
N ILE A 466 15.32 22.29 -9.63
CA ILE A 466 16.56 21.86 -8.97
C ILE A 466 16.25 20.59 -8.20
N ILE A 467 17.13 19.59 -8.30
CA ILE A 467 17.14 18.47 -7.36
C ILE A 467 18.56 18.16 -6.89
N VAL A 468 18.66 17.75 -5.64
CA VAL A 468 19.91 17.37 -4.97
C VAL A 468 19.95 15.86 -4.82
N LYS A 469 21.09 15.24 -5.14
CA LYS A 469 21.26 13.81 -4.94
C LYS A 469 21.20 13.45 -3.46
N TRP A 470 20.40 12.44 -3.12
CA TRP A 470 20.06 12.12 -1.73
C TRP A 470 21.25 11.65 -0.84
N ASP A 471 22.34 11.20 -1.38
CA ASP A 471 23.52 10.74 -0.64
C ASP A 471 24.79 11.57 -0.90
N ASP A 472 24.71 12.57 -1.77
CA ASP A 472 25.83 13.43 -2.12
C ASP A 472 25.36 14.83 -2.53
N SER A 473 25.37 15.76 -1.60
CA SER A 473 24.98 17.15 -1.80
C SER A 473 25.87 17.93 -2.77
N ASN A 474 27.00 17.36 -3.24
CA ASN A 474 27.79 17.94 -4.32
C ASN A 474 27.17 17.69 -5.69
N ILE A 475 26.37 16.64 -5.84
CA ILE A 475 25.69 16.35 -7.11
C ILE A 475 24.31 16.99 -7.10
N ILE A 476 24.17 18.00 -7.98
CA ILE A 476 22.94 18.76 -8.14
C ILE A 476 22.57 18.76 -9.62
N PHE A 477 21.29 18.58 -9.91
CA PHE A 477 20.75 18.74 -11.26
C PHE A 477 19.90 20.00 -11.34
N LEU A 478 19.91 20.62 -12.52
CA LEU A 478 19.13 21.79 -12.84
C LEU A 478 18.49 21.59 -14.21
N GLY A 479 17.18 21.75 -14.29
CA GLY A 479 16.44 21.84 -15.55
C GLY A 479 16.21 23.29 -15.92
N ASP A 480 16.27 23.64 -17.20
CA ASP A 480 16.09 25.01 -17.65
C ASP A 480 15.04 25.17 -18.76
N ASP A 481 14.73 26.41 -19.11
CA ASP A 481 13.83 26.79 -20.20
C ASP A 481 14.52 26.73 -21.59
N GLY A 482 15.79 26.40 -21.62
CA GLY A 482 16.54 26.04 -22.85
C GLY A 482 16.37 24.59 -23.24
N ALA A 483 15.61 23.82 -22.46
CA ALA A 483 15.38 22.41 -22.62
C ALA A 483 16.58 21.50 -22.25
N ASP A 484 17.43 21.98 -21.40
CA ASP A 484 18.64 21.26 -21.01
C ASP A 484 18.61 20.80 -19.57
N ILE A 485 19.25 19.64 -19.33
CA ILE A 485 19.54 19.14 -17.99
C ILE A 485 21.01 19.41 -17.71
N TRP A 486 21.28 20.19 -16.70
CA TRP A 486 22.61 20.56 -16.23
C TRP A 486 22.96 19.75 -14.97
N LYS A 487 24.24 19.44 -14.79
CA LYS A 487 24.77 18.72 -13.63
C LYS A 487 25.92 19.50 -13.01
N SER A 488 25.88 19.71 -11.71
CA SER A 488 27.02 20.06 -10.88
C SER A 488 27.53 18.83 -10.15
N THR A 489 28.83 18.74 -9.93
CA THR A 489 29.49 17.71 -9.09
C THR A 489 30.30 18.35 -7.96
N ASN A 490 30.09 19.64 -7.69
CA ASN A 490 30.81 20.41 -6.69
C ASN A 490 29.91 21.42 -5.96
N GLY A 491 28.66 21.03 -5.67
CA GLY A 491 27.73 21.80 -4.86
C GLY A 491 27.22 23.09 -5.53
N GLY A 492 27.16 23.12 -6.86
CA GLY A 492 26.66 24.27 -7.63
C GLY A 492 27.73 25.30 -8.01
N LEU A 493 29.03 25.02 -7.73
CA LEU A 493 30.13 25.92 -8.12
C LEU A 493 30.29 25.96 -9.65
N ASN A 494 30.15 24.83 -10.32
CA ASN A 494 30.23 24.75 -11.78
C ASN A 494 29.15 23.81 -12.31
N TRP A 495 28.70 24.08 -13.53
CA TRP A 495 27.65 23.36 -14.22
C TRP A 495 28.14 22.86 -15.58
N ASN A 496 27.85 21.61 -15.88
CA ASN A 496 28.11 20.94 -17.14
C ASN A 496 26.80 20.45 -17.76
N LEU A 497 26.68 20.56 -19.08
CA LEU A 497 25.54 20.00 -19.79
C LEU A 497 25.52 18.48 -19.66
N ALA A 498 24.51 17.92 -18.97
CA ALA A 498 24.32 16.50 -18.79
C ALA A 498 23.47 15.91 -19.91
N LYS A 499 22.44 16.64 -20.37
CA LYS A 499 21.55 16.19 -21.43
C LYS A 499 20.88 17.35 -22.13
N PRO A 500 21.14 17.59 -23.44
CA PRO A 500 20.26 18.39 -24.27
C PRO A 500 19.00 17.58 -24.60
N THR A 501 17.82 18.17 -24.43
CA THR A 501 16.56 17.57 -24.84
C THR A 501 16.05 18.23 -26.13
N SER A 502 15.00 17.67 -26.72
CA SER A 502 14.37 18.27 -27.92
C SER A 502 13.14 19.12 -27.60
N SER A 503 12.97 19.48 -26.34
CA SER A 503 11.83 20.25 -25.85
C SER A 503 12.09 21.76 -25.76
N SER A 504 11.23 22.47 -25.04
CA SER A 504 11.43 23.88 -24.71
C SER A 504 11.73 24.11 -23.23
N GLU A 505 11.43 23.16 -22.36
CA GLU A 505 11.64 23.31 -20.93
C GLU A 505 11.82 21.93 -20.28
N VAL A 506 12.55 21.91 -19.14
CA VAL A 506 12.62 20.79 -18.18
C VAL A 506 12.01 21.26 -16.85
N PRO A 507 10.68 21.23 -16.71
CA PRO A 507 9.97 21.88 -15.61
C PRO A 507 9.95 21.07 -14.32
N SER A 508 10.29 19.78 -14.33
CA SER A 508 10.26 18.96 -13.14
C SER A 508 11.19 17.76 -13.24
N MET A 509 11.86 17.49 -12.12
CA MET A 509 12.72 16.34 -11.90
C MET A 509 12.40 15.70 -10.55
N CYS A 510 12.72 14.41 -10.40
CA CYS A 510 12.60 13.71 -9.12
C CYS A 510 13.65 12.60 -8.98
N ASN A 511 14.01 12.29 -7.74
CA ASN A 511 14.99 11.27 -7.38
C ASN A 511 14.52 10.43 -6.15
N THR A 512 15.35 9.49 -5.71
CA THR A 512 15.00 8.56 -4.63
C THR A 512 16.14 8.39 -3.63
N VAL A 513 15.77 8.12 -2.37
CA VAL A 513 16.71 7.79 -1.31
C VAL A 513 17.27 6.37 -1.40
N PHE A 514 16.62 5.48 -2.15
CA PHE A 514 16.98 4.05 -2.20
C PHE A 514 18.04 3.74 -3.24
N ASP A 515 17.91 4.33 -4.42
CA ASP A 515 18.91 4.21 -5.48
C ASP A 515 19.27 5.61 -5.96
N ASN A 516 20.36 6.10 -5.41
CA ASN A 516 20.86 7.45 -5.65
C ASN A 516 21.38 7.67 -7.07
N SER A 517 21.45 6.62 -7.88
CA SER A 517 21.78 6.73 -9.30
C SER A 517 20.57 7.06 -10.19
N ILE A 518 19.34 6.84 -9.67
CA ILE A 518 18.11 7.03 -10.43
C ILE A 518 17.56 8.45 -10.27
N CYS A 519 17.24 9.07 -11.40
CA CYS A 519 16.49 10.33 -11.46
C CYS A 519 15.60 10.32 -12.70
N TYR A 520 14.45 11.00 -12.63
CA TYR A 520 13.58 11.27 -13.76
C TYR A 520 13.50 12.77 -14.02
N ALA A 521 13.26 13.11 -15.28
CA ALA A 521 12.97 14.48 -15.69
C ALA A 521 11.85 14.47 -16.73
N THR A 522 10.94 15.44 -16.64
CA THR A 522 9.88 15.65 -17.63
C THR A 522 10.20 16.85 -18.50
N THR A 523 9.70 16.86 -19.74
CA THR A 523 9.88 17.96 -20.67
C THR A 523 8.55 18.51 -21.15
N TRP A 524 8.49 19.82 -21.43
CA TRP A 524 7.28 20.54 -21.79
C TRP A 524 6.74 20.17 -23.18
N SER A 525 7.38 20.61 -24.23
CA SER A 525 6.77 20.60 -25.58
C SER A 525 6.65 19.21 -26.21
N SER A 526 7.46 18.25 -25.78
CA SER A 526 7.43 16.86 -26.28
C SER A 526 6.84 15.87 -25.28
N SER A 527 6.53 16.30 -24.06
CA SER A 527 6.04 15.45 -22.96
C SER A 527 6.84 14.16 -22.79
N GLN A 528 8.14 14.24 -22.99
CA GLN A 528 9.04 13.09 -22.80
C GLN A 528 9.38 12.95 -21.33
N VAL A 529 9.56 11.71 -20.91
CA VAL A 529 10.09 11.35 -19.59
C VAL A 529 11.49 10.80 -19.81
N TYR A 530 12.47 11.48 -19.29
CA TYR A 530 13.87 11.03 -19.27
C TYR A 530 14.17 10.32 -17.96
N LYS A 531 15.04 9.32 -18.03
CA LYS A 531 15.54 8.59 -16.88
C LYS A 531 17.05 8.46 -16.96
N THR A 532 17.73 8.68 -15.84
CA THR A 532 19.12 8.25 -15.61
C THR A 532 19.12 7.09 -14.60
N VAL A 533 20.13 6.22 -14.70
CA VAL A 533 20.42 5.14 -13.75
C VAL A 533 21.90 5.14 -13.35
N ASN A 534 22.59 6.24 -13.62
CA ASN A 534 24.03 6.41 -13.35
C ASN A 534 24.35 7.84 -12.87
N SER A 535 23.51 8.38 -11.99
CA SER A 535 23.66 9.72 -11.41
C SER A 535 23.84 10.84 -12.45
N GLY A 536 23.11 10.73 -13.57
CA GLY A 536 23.07 11.76 -14.60
C GLY A 536 24.24 11.74 -15.59
N ASP A 537 25.08 10.69 -15.61
CA ASP A 537 26.13 10.55 -16.62
C ASP A 537 25.55 10.22 -18.00
N SER A 538 24.37 9.64 -18.02
CA SER A 538 23.57 9.48 -19.25
C SER A 538 22.08 9.51 -18.94
N TRP A 539 21.29 10.00 -19.89
CA TRP A 539 19.84 10.09 -19.79
C TRP A 539 19.19 9.45 -21.03
N ASN A 540 18.19 8.62 -20.81
CA ASN A 540 17.44 7.95 -21.87
C ASN A 540 15.94 8.29 -21.75
N ILE A 541 15.25 8.40 -22.89
CA ILE A 541 13.81 8.53 -22.92
C ILE A 541 13.21 7.19 -22.48
N THR A 542 12.37 7.20 -21.45
CA THR A 542 11.65 6.04 -20.96
C THR A 542 10.17 6.08 -21.36
N SER A 543 9.62 7.26 -21.64
CA SER A 543 8.25 7.40 -22.13
C SER A 543 8.13 8.62 -23.04
N ASN A 544 7.24 8.52 -24.05
CA ASN A 544 6.76 9.63 -24.85
C ASN A 544 5.26 9.78 -24.58
N ASN A 545 4.92 10.65 -23.65
CA ASN A 545 3.54 10.91 -23.28
C ASN A 545 2.89 11.88 -24.29
N SER A 546 1.58 12.01 -24.27
CA SER A 546 0.90 13.02 -25.07
C SER A 546 0.69 14.30 -24.25
N GLY A 547 0.65 15.46 -24.92
CA GLY A 547 0.43 16.76 -24.30
C GLY A 547 1.72 17.45 -23.87
N SER A 548 1.63 18.40 -22.94
CA SER A 548 2.77 19.16 -22.41
C SER A 548 3.12 18.65 -21.02
N GLY A 549 4.29 18.05 -20.87
CA GLY A 549 4.75 17.49 -19.59
C GLY A 549 5.03 18.59 -18.57
N TRP A 550 4.70 18.33 -17.29
CA TRP A 550 4.93 19.31 -16.24
C TRP A 550 5.53 18.64 -14.99
N GLY A 551 4.69 18.11 -14.09
CA GLY A 551 5.16 17.55 -12.83
C GLY A 551 5.66 16.11 -12.95
N SER A 552 6.59 15.74 -12.08
CA SER A 552 6.99 14.35 -11.86
C SER A 552 7.33 14.14 -10.39
N ASP A 553 6.99 12.96 -9.88
CA ASP A 553 7.45 12.52 -8.58
C ASP A 553 7.55 11.00 -8.54
N MET A 554 8.41 10.53 -7.65
CA MET A 554 8.69 9.12 -7.41
C MET A 554 8.33 8.79 -5.97
N CYS A 555 7.67 7.64 -5.77
CA CYS A 555 7.33 7.21 -4.43
C CYS A 555 8.58 7.10 -3.55
N ARG A 556 8.58 7.84 -2.44
CA ARG A 556 9.70 7.88 -1.50
C ARG A 556 10.01 6.52 -0.91
N GLU A 557 9.01 5.67 -0.76
CA GLU A 557 9.14 4.36 -0.12
C GLU A 557 9.33 3.22 -1.11
N ASP A 558 9.09 3.46 -2.40
CA ASP A 558 9.24 2.46 -3.45
C ASP A 558 9.54 3.14 -4.80
N PRO A 559 10.80 3.17 -5.24
CA PRO A 559 11.22 3.83 -6.46
C PRO A 559 10.70 3.16 -7.74
N THR A 560 9.99 2.04 -7.64
CA THR A 560 9.32 1.42 -8.79
C THR A 560 8.05 2.18 -9.18
N VAL A 561 7.51 3.03 -8.30
CA VAL A 561 6.31 3.83 -8.53
C VAL A 561 6.67 5.24 -8.91
N VAL A 562 6.26 5.64 -10.11
CA VAL A 562 6.52 6.97 -10.69
C VAL A 562 5.22 7.53 -11.26
N LEU A 563 4.93 8.78 -10.95
CA LEU A 563 3.80 9.54 -11.50
C LEU A 563 4.31 10.76 -12.23
N THR A 564 3.79 11.01 -13.43
CA THR A 564 4.03 12.25 -14.17
C THR A 564 2.70 12.92 -14.50
N GLY A 565 2.69 14.24 -14.50
CA GLY A 565 1.54 15.05 -14.83
C GLY A 565 1.80 15.92 -16.05
N ASN A 566 0.75 16.22 -16.78
CA ASN A 566 0.81 17.13 -17.91
C ASN A 566 -0.05 18.37 -17.64
N TYR A 567 0.34 19.47 -18.26
CA TYR A 567 -0.49 20.66 -18.34
C TYR A 567 -1.69 20.37 -19.25
N GLY A 568 -2.86 20.08 -18.65
CA GLY A 568 -4.07 19.73 -19.40
C GLY A 568 -4.70 18.39 -18.98
N ALA A 569 -4.99 18.17 -17.71
CA ALA A 569 -5.78 17.05 -17.20
C ALA A 569 -5.30 15.65 -17.62
N GLN A 570 -4.01 15.45 -17.73
CA GLN A 570 -3.40 14.17 -18.08
C GLN A 570 -2.34 13.79 -17.05
N SER A 571 -2.31 12.51 -16.70
CA SER A 571 -1.30 11.90 -15.83
C SER A 571 -0.94 10.51 -16.32
N TYR A 572 0.31 10.14 -16.13
CA TYR A 572 0.87 8.85 -16.52
C TYR A 572 1.56 8.23 -15.32
N PHE A 573 1.33 6.95 -15.13
CA PHE A 573 1.72 6.22 -13.95
C PHE A 573 2.51 4.97 -14.30
N SER A 574 3.53 4.67 -13.53
CA SER A 574 4.33 3.46 -13.64
C SER A 574 4.44 2.78 -12.28
N THR A 575 4.38 1.45 -12.26
CA THR A 575 4.65 0.60 -11.07
C THR A 575 5.86 -0.30 -11.26
N ASN A 576 6.64 -0.08 -12.33
CA ASN A 576 7.79 -0.90 -12.68
C ASN A 576 9.05 -0.08 -12.99
N GLY A 577 9.25 1.01 -12.24
CA GLY A 577 10.42 1.86 -12.36
C GLY A 577 10.54 2.56 -13.71
N GLY A 578 9.42 2.96 -14.30
CA GLY A 578 9.40 3.69 -15.55
C GLY A 578 9.60 2.82 -16.80
N ALA A 579 9.61 1.49 -16.68
CA ALA A 579 9.70 0.61 -17.85
C ALA A 579 8.46 0.70 -18.75
N ASN A 580 7.29 0.93 -18.13
CA ASN A 580 6.04 1.22 -18.83
C ASN A 580 5.26 2.30 -18.07
N PHE A 581 4.65 3.21 -18.81
CA PHE A 581 3.70 4.18 -18.29
C PHE A 581 2.32 3.94 -18.89
N PHE A 582 1.28 4.09 -18.09
CA PHE A 582 -0.10 4.03 -18.53
C PHE A 582 -0.86 5.29 -18.08
N SER A 583 -1.82 5.69 -18.91
CA SER A 583 -2.63 6.88 -18.64
C SER A 583 -3.60 6.66 -17.46
N VAL A 584 -3.69 7.62 -16.55
CA VAL A 584 -4.59 7.63 -15.38
C VAL A 584 -5.33 8.96 -15.30
N ASN A 585 -6.18 9.24 -16.29
CA ASN A 585 -6.81 10.56 -16.46
C ASN A 585 -8.23 10.64 -15.88
N SER A 586 -8.85 9.51 -15.50
CA SER A 586 -10.25 9.48 -15.04
C SER A 586 -10.45 10.39 -13.83
N GLY A 587 -11.40 11.29 -13.93
CA GLY A 587 -11.77 12.24 -12.87
C GLY A 587 -10.88 13.47 -12.76
N LEU A 588 -9.76 13.56 -13.51
CA LEU A 588 -8.87 14.71 -13.51
C LEU A 588 -9.46 15.85 -14.34
N GLY A 589 -9.31 17.08 -13.88
CA GLY A 589 -9.75 18.28 -14.59
C GLY A 589 -8.83 19.46 -14.32
N GLY A 590 -8.71 20.38 -15.29
CA GLY A 590 -7.84 21.54 -15.16
C GLY A 590 -6.51 21.40 -15.91
N ALA A 591 -5.51 22.18 -15.53
CA ALA A 591 -4.16 22.15 -16.08
C ALA A 591 -3.16 21.73 -14.98
N GLY A 592 -2.32 20.76 -15.29
CA GLY A 592 -1.40 20.16 -14.33
C GLY A 592 -0.35 21.10 -13.79
N ALA A 593 0.11 20.85 -12.59
CA ALA A 593 1.19 21.60 -11.95
C ALA A 593 2.04 20.68 -11.06
N GLY A 594 1.66 20.45 -9.80
CA GLY A 594 2.44 19.69 -8.85
C GLY A 594 2.01 18.23 -8.74
N ILE A 595 2.97 17.35 -8.64
CA ILE A 595 2.78 15.91 -8.40
C ILE A 595 3.46 15.54 -7.09
N MET A 596 2.82 14.70 -6.27
CA MET A 596 3.43 14.13 -5.08
C MET A 596 2.98 12.69 -4.87
N VAL A 597 3.93 11.81 -4.63
CA VAL A 597 3.73 10.38 -4.38
C VAL A 597 4.36 9.99 -3.03
N PRO A 598 3.74 10.34 -1.91
CA PRO A 598 4.28 10.02 -0.58
C PRO A 598 4.40 8.52 -0.34
N GLU A 599 3.44 7.75 -0.82
CA GLU A 599 3.36 6.29 -0.71
C GLU A 599 2.78 5.69 -2.00
N ARG A 600 2.99 4.40 -2.22
CA ARG A 600 2.48 3.69 -3.44
C ARG A 600 0.98 3.90 -3.70
N GLY A 601 0.17 3.94 -2.66
CA GLY A 601 -1.30 4.12 -2.73
C GLY A 601 -1.78 5.51 -2.33
N TYR A 602 -0.88 6.47 -2.19
CA TYR A 602 -1.21 7.85 -1.83
C TYR A 602 -0.58 8.81 -2.84
N LEU A 603 -1.38 9.23 -3.82
CA LEU A 603 -0.93 10.07 -4.93
C LEU A 603 -1.76 11.35 -4.96
N LEU A 604 -1.08 12.47 -5.12
CA LEU A 604 -1.68 13.79 -5.25
C LEU A 604 -1.30 14.41 -6.59
N ASN A 605 -2.26 15.13 -7.17
CA ASN A 605 -2.08 15.91 -8.37
C ASN A 605 -2.67 17.30 -8.12
N MET A 606 -1.81 18.30 -8.04
CA MET A 606 -2.17 19.69 -7.92
C MET A 606 -2.33 20.29 -9.31
N GLN A 607 -3.54 20.71 -9.64
CA GLN A 607 -3.84 21.37 -10.91
C GLN A 607 -4.25 22.82 -10.69
N THR A 608 -4.14 23.64 -11.72
CA THR A 608 -4.74 24.98 -11.68
C THR A 608 -6.24 24.83 -11.44
N GLY A 609 -6.72 25.39 -10.37
CA GLY A 609 -8.12 25.33 -9.97
C GLY A 609 -8.46 24.31 -8.90
N SER A 610 -7.78 23.16 -8.80
CA SER A 610 -8.12 22.15 -7.80
C SER A 610 -7.01 21.16 -7.49
N LEU A 611 -7.01 20.67 -6.27
CA LEU A 611 -6.21 19.52 -5.84
C LEU A 611 -7.00 18.23 -6.05
N TYR A 612 -6.32 17.19 -6.49
CA TYR A 612 -6.87 15.85 -6.68
C TYR A 612 -6.08 14.81 -5.87
N LYS A 613 -6.80 13.83 -5.32
CA LYS A 613 -6.23 12.63 -4.71
C LYS A 613 -6.68 11.41 -5.51
N MET A 614 -5.75 10.47 -5.76
CA MET A 614 -6.06 9.22 -6.42
C MET A 614 -6.91 8.32 -5.51
N ASN A 615 -8.03 7.84 -6.05
CA ASN A 615 -8.81 6.76 -5.48
C ASN A 615 -8.53 5.46 -6.26
N ILE A 616 -8.13 4.42 -5.56
CA ILE A 616 -7.74 3.14 -6.13
C ILE A 616 -8.71 2.09 -5.60
N VAL A 617 -9.42 1.43 -6.51
CA VAL A 617 -10.39 0.38 -6.17
C VAL A 617 -9.99 -0.91 -6.86
N TYR A 618 -9.73 -1.94 -6.06
CA TYR A 618 -9.55 -3.30 -6.53
C TYR A 618 -10.90 -4.00 -6.52
N THR A 619 -11.28 -4.58 -7.63
CA THR A 619 -12.43 -5.48 -7.72
C THR A 619 -11.90 -6.88 -8.02
N VAL A 620 -11.95 -7.75 -7.03
CA VAL A 620 -11.63 -9.16 -7.22
C VAL A 620 -12.91 -9.83 -7.73
N LEU A 621 -12.86 -10.41 -8.91
CA LEU A 621 -13.92 -11.27 -9.38
C LEU A 621 -13.85 -12.59 -8.60
N THR A 622 -14.43 -12.59 -7.41
CA THR A 622 -14.67 -13.83 -6.69
C THR A 622 -15.83 -14.55 -7.38
N SER A 623 -15.57 -15.76 -7.82
CA SER A 623 -16.65 -16.70 -8.03
C SER A 623 -17.23 -17.02 -6.66
N VAL A 624 -18.30 -16.32 -6.25
CA VAL A 624 -19.16 -16.70 -5.12
C VAL A 624 -18.67 -16.32 -3.72
N ILE A 625 -19.35 -15.35 -3.08
CA ILE A 625 -19.33 -15.17 -1.63
C ILE A 625 -20.49 -16.00 -1.08
N GLU A 626 -20.21 -17.06 -0.32
CA GLU A 626 -21.19 -17.77 0.46
C GLU A 626 -21.34 -17.10 1.84
N ASN A 627 -22.53 -16.64 2.16
CA ASN A 627 -22.88 -16.20 3.51
C ASN A 627 -23.60 -17.33 4.24
N THR A 628 -23.10 -17.76 5.40
CA THR A 628 -23.88 -18.59 6.30
C THR A 628 -24.95 -17.72 6.97
N VAL A 629 -26.20 -17.88 6.55
CA VAL A 629 -27.31 -17.01 7.00
C VAL A 629 -27.79 -17.40 8.40
N SER A 630 -27.52 -18.60 8.85
CA SER A 630 -27.93 -19.08 10.19
C SER A 630 -27.07 -20.26 10.66
N LEU A 631 -26.65 -20.22 11.91
CA LEU A 631 -26.00 -21.32 12.60
C LEU A 631 -27.02 -22.34 13.19
N ASN A 632 -28.33 -22.09 13.07
CA ASN A 632 -29.34 -23.07 13.44
C ASN A 632 -29.27 -24.21 12.42
N VAL A 633 -29.04 -25.43 12.89
CA VAL A 633 -29.00 -26.61 12.05
C VAL A 633 -30.39 -26.81 11.43
N PRO A 634 -30.51 -26.73 10.07
CA PRO A 634 -31.80 -26.95 9.42
C PRO A 634 -32.23 -28.41 9.54
N GLU A 635 -33.53 -28.66 9.58
CA GLU A 635 -34.07 -30.03 9.74
C GLU A 635 -33.96 -30.87 8.45
N LYS A 636 -33.80 -30.23 7.27
CA LYS A 636 -33.75 -30.93 5.96
C LYS A 636 -32.88 -30.20 4.96
N PHE A 637 -32.38 -30.94 3.97
CA PHE A 637 -31.80 -30.35 2.75
C PHE A 637 -32.89 -29.64 1.97
N GLU A 638 -32.66 -28.39 1.60
CA GLU A 638 -33.58 -27.61 0.79
C GLU A 638 -32.83 -26.64 -0.12
N LEU A 639 -33.26 -26.58 -1.40
CA LEU A 639 -32.85 -25.54 -2.34
C LEU A 639 -34.02 -24.58 -2.49
N TYR A 640 -33.82 -23.32 -2.14
CA TYR A 640 -34.85 -22.28 -2.24
C TYR A 640 -34.90 -21.66 -3.62
N GLN A 641 -36.01 -21.01 -3.95
CA GLN A 641 -36.12 -20.20 -5.16
C GLN A 641 -35.19 -19.01 -5.05
N ASN A 642 -34.44 -18.75 -6.11
CA ASN A 642 -33.58 -17.54 -6.18
C ASN A 642 -34.40 -16.25 -6.09
N TYR A 643 -33.86 -15.26 -5.45
CA TYR A 643 -34.51 -13.95 -5.30
C TYR A 643 -33.50 -12.81 -5.53
N PRO A 644 -33.86 -11.82 -6.38
CA PRO A 644 -35.08 -11.74 -7.19
C PRO A 644 -35.14 -12.80 -8.29
N ASN A 645 -36.35 -13.12 -8.78
CA ASN A 645 -36.57 -13.93 -9.96
C ASN A 645 -37.90 -13.48 -10.64
N PRO A 646 -37.88 -12.90 -11.82
CA PRO A 646 -36.74 -12.64 -12.70
C PRO A 646 -35.70 -11.70 -12.09
N PHE A 647 -34.44 -11.75 -12.57
CA PHE A 647 -33.31 -10.97 -12.02
C PHE A 647 -32.50 -10.25 -13.12
N ASN A 648 -31.75 -9.19 -12.70
CA ASN A 648 -30.91 -8.36 -13.61
C ASN A 648 -29.75 -7.71 -12.82
N PRO A 649 -28.48 -7.97 -13.11
CA PRO A 649 -27.95 -9.25 -13.59
C PRO A 649 -27.69 -10.21 -12.43
N THR A 650 -27.97 -9.81 -11.15
CA THR A 650 -27.63 -10.56 -9.94
C THR A 650 -28.85 -11.15 -9.23
N THR A 651 -28.68 -12.30 -8.59
CA THR A 651 -29.70 -12.94 -7.77
C THR A 651 -29.06 -13.75 -6.64
N ASN A 652 -29.75 -13.90 -5.52
CA ASN A 652 -29.33 -14.76 -4.42
C ASN A 652 -29.98 -16.14 -4.52
N ILE A 653 -29.17 -17.19 -4.35
CA ILE A 653 -29.59 -18.58 -4.31
C ILE A 653 -29.35 -19.09 -2.89
N LYS A 654 -30.42 -19.46 -2.17
CA LYS A 654 -30.38 -19.96 -0.82
C LYS A 654 -30.57 -21.47 -0.78
N PHE A 655 -29.83 -22.17 0.08
CA PHE A 655 -30.01 -23.61 0.33
C PHE A 655 -29.68 -23.99 1.77
N SER A 656 -30.23 -25.11 2.22
CA SER A 656 -30.04 -25.63 3.58
C SER A 656 -29.38 -27.01 3.57
N VAL A 657 -28.43 -27.22 4.50
CA VAL A 657 -27.66 -28.43 4.67
C VAL A 657 -27.85 -28.90 6.13
N PRO A 658 -28.64 -29.94 6.40
CA PRO A 658 -28.89 -30.42 7.77
C PRO A 658 -27.72 -31.22 8.36
N ASN A 659 -27.00 -31.95 7.53
CA ASN A 659 -25.85 -32.75 7.92
C ASN A 659 -24.63 -32.30 7.11
N SER A 660 -23.51 -32.13 7.78
CA SER A 660 -22.26 -31.80 7.11
C SER A 660 -21.91 -32.83 6.05
N GLY A 661 -21.58 -32.37 4.83
CA GLY A 661 -21.29 -33.26 3.70
C GLY A 661 -20.87 -32.50 2.43
N ASN A 662 -20.49 -33.26 1.41
CA ASN A 662 -20.17 -32.70 0.13
C ASN A 662 -21.45 -32.25 -0.61
N ILE A 663 -21.41 -31.05 -1.17
CA ILE A 663 -22.44 -30.52 -2.03
C ILE A 663 -21.84 -30.06 -3.36
N SER A 664 -22.69 -29.98 -4.39
CA SER A 664 -22.36 -29.31 -5.64
C SER A 664 -23.56 -28.48 -6.07
N LEU A 665 -23.37 -27.17 -6.27
CA LEU A 665 -24.39 -26.25 -6.76
C LEU A 665 -23.91 -25.61 -8.06
N LYS A 666 -24.54 -25.96 -9.17
CA LYS A 666 -24.13 -25.54 -10.52
C LYS A 666 -25.29 -24.95 -11.30
N VAL A 667 -24.95 -24.06 -12.26
CA VAL A 667 -25.92 -23.42 -13.16
C VAL A 667 -25.78 -23.98 -14.55
N TYR A 668 -26.92 -24.22 -15.20
CA TYR A 668 -27.03 -24.78 -16.53
C TYR A 668 -27.91 -23.92 -17.43
N ASP A 669 -27.59 -23.84 -18.69
CA ASP A 669 -28.48 -23.26 -19.71
C ASP A 669 -29.64 -24.20 -20.04
N ARG A 670 -30.53 -23.74 -20.93
CA ARG A 670 -31.70 -24.53 -21.38
C ARG A 670 -31.36 -25.82 -22.14
N LEU A 671 -30.08 -25.97 -22.58
CA LEU A 671 -29.62 -27.16 -23.30
C LEU A 671 -28.90 -28.13 -22.33
N GLY A 672 -28.80 -27.79 -21.04
CA GLY A 672 -28.13 -28.58 -20.04
C GLY A 672 -26.60 -28.39 -20.01
N LYS A 673 -26.06 -27.40 -20.71
CA LYS A 673 -24.66 -27.02 -20.65
C LYS A 673 -24.41 -26.26 -19.35
N GLU A 674 -23.38 -26.67 -18.60
CA GLU A 674 -22.92 -25.94 -17.41
C GLU A 674 -22.38 -24.56 -17.82
N VAL A 675 -22.86 -23.51 -17.16
CA VAL A 675 -22.50 -22.10 -17.42
C VAL A 675 -21.88 -21.43 -16.18
N ALA A 676 -22.07 -22.00 -14.99
CA ALA A 676 -21.38 -21.58 -13.77
C ALA A 676 -21.35 -22.73 -12.74
N ASP A 677 -20.26 -22.78 -11.98
CA ASP A 677 -20.10 -23.57 -10.77
C ASP A 677 -20.18 -22.60 -9.59
N LEU A 678 -21.20 -22.73 -8.75
CA LEU A 678 -21.46 -21.79 -7.65
C LEU A 678 -20.92 -22.30 -6.30
N ALA A 679 -20.93 -23.61 -6.09
CA ALA A 679 -20.38 -24.24 -4.91
C ALA A 679 -20.08 -25.70 -5.19
N ASP A 680 -18.88 -26.15 -4.85
CA ASP A 680 -18.50 -27.56 -4.92
C ASP A 680 -17.64 -27.91 -3.69
N GLY A 681 -17.92 -29.05 -3.05
CA GLY A 681 -17.16 -29.56 -1.92
C GLY A 681 -17.95 -29.62 -0.60
N PHE A 682 -17.21 -29.79 0.50
CA PHE A 682 -17.77 -30.02 1.83
C PHE A 682 -18.42 -28.77 2.41
N ARG A 683 -19.62 -28.95 3.02
CA ARG A 683 -20.33 -27.92 3.81
C ARG A 683 -20.72 -28.46 5.17
N SER A 684 -20.56 -27.63 6.19
CA SER A 684 -21.10 -27.88 7.53
C SER A 684 -22.63 -27.81 7.52
N ALA A 685 -23.27 -28.39 8.53
CA ALA A 685 -24.72 -28.21 8.72
C ALA A 685 -25.02 -26.71 8.91
N GLY A 686 -25.98 -26.18 8.15
CA GLY A 686 -26.31 -24.73 8.14
C GLY A 686 -27.16 -24.33 6.94
N THR A 687 -27.56 -23.06 6.91
CA THR A 687 -28.26 -22.44 5.77
C THR A 687 -27.30 -21.47 5.09
N TYR A 688 -27.21 -21.59 3.78
CA TYR A 688 -26.27 -20.85 2.93
C TYR A 688 -27.03 -19.99 1.93
N GLU A 689 -26.45 -18.87 1.56
CA GLU A 689 -26.96 -18.01 0.51
C GLU A 689 -25.79 -17.57 -0.39
N ILE A 690 -25.98 -17.72 -1.70
CA ILE A 690 -24.96 -17.44 -2.72
C ILE A 690 -25.47 -16.35 -3.63
N ASN A 691 -24.69 -15.29 -3.81
CA ASN A 691 -24.98 -14.28 -4.81
C ASN A 691 -24.44 -14.71 -6.18
N PHE A 692 -25.31 -14.84 -7.16
CA PHE A 692 -24.97 -15.20 -8.54
C PHE A 692 -25.04 -13.99 -9.45
N ASP A 693 -23.92 -13.63 -10.07
CA ASP A 693 -23.82 -12.59 -11.10
C ASP A 693 -23.81 -13.23 -12.49
N ALA A 694 -24.87 -13.01 -13.23
CA ALA A 694 -25.07 -13.47 -14.60
C ALA A 694 -24.78 -12.38 -15.65
N SER A 695 -23.99 -11.36 -15.33
CA SER A 695 -23.68 -10.24 -16.25
C SER A 695 -23.09 -10.69 -17.58
N ARG A 696 -22.40 -11.83 -17.61
CA ARG A 696 -21.80 -12.43 -18.82
C ARG A 696 -22.74 -13.37 -19.60
N LEU A 697 -23.91 -13.66 -19.07
CA LEU A 697 -24.88 -14.55 -19.70
C LEU A 697 -25.92 -13.73 -20.47
N SER A 698 -26.52 -14.32 -21.52
CA SER A 698 -27.63 -13.71 -22.28
C SER A 698 -28.93 -13.78 -21.51
N SER A 699 -29.86 -12.83 -21.73
CA SER A 699 -31.22 -12.93 -21.20
C SER A 699 -31.84 -14.29 -21.59
N GLY A 700 -32.47 -14.96 -20.63
CA GLY A 700 -33.02 -16.29 -20.87
C GLY A 700 -33.35 -17.08 -19.62
N ILE A 701 -33.73 -18.33 -19.83
CA ILE A 701 -34.01 -19.29 -18.77
C ILE A 701 -32.77 -20.11 -18.49
N TYR A 702 -32.45 -20.23 -17.18
CA TYR A 702 -31.38 -21.04 -16.64
C TYR A 702 -31.90 -21.94 -15.53
N PHE A 703 -31.17 -22.98 -15.22
CA PHE A 703 -31.46 -23.92 -14.15
C PHE A 703 -30.26 -23.99 -13.20
N TYR A 704 -30.52 -24.00 -11.91
CA TYR A 704 -29.48 -24.27 -10.92
C TYR A 704 -29.83 -25.54 -10.18
N LYS A 705 -28.79 -26.38 -9.95
CA LYS A 705 -28.93 -27.73 -9.44
C LYS A 705 -28.02 -27.91 -8.24
N LEU A 706 -28.61 -28.24 -7.09
CA LEU A 706 -27.94 -28.67 -5.88
C LEU A 706 -27.90 -30.21 -5.85
N VAL A 707 -26.70 -30.76 -5.70
CA VAL A 707 -26.42 -32.18 -5.52
C VAL A 707 -25.75 -32.36 -4.18
N THR A 708 -26.24 -33.28 -3.38
CA THR A 708 -25.63 -33.73 -2.14
C THR A 708 -25.60 -35.27 -2.16
N ASN A 709 -25.00 -35.92 -1.14
CA ASN A 709 -25.05 -37.38 -1.06
C ASN A 709 -26.48 -37.94 -1.05
N ASP A 710 -27.44 -37.20 -0.48
CA ASP A 710 -28.80 -37.63 -0.21
C ASP A 710 -29.87 -36.94 -1.03
N LEU A 711 -29.52 -35.87 -1.77
CA LEU A 711 -30.50 -35.04 -2.50
C LEU A 711 -29.94 -34.50 -3.82
N VAL A 712 -30.81 -34.55 -4.83
CA VAL A 712 -30.64 -33.76 -6.07
C VAL A 712 -31.86 -32.88 -6.23
N ASN A 713 -31.67 -31.55 -6.20
CA ASN A 713 -32.75 -30.60 -6.37
C ASN A 713 -32.38 -29.58 -7.44
N THR A 714 -33.34 -29.24 -8.31
CA THR A 714 -33.14 -28.31 -9.43
C THR A 714 -34.26 -27.28 -9.46
N LYS A 715 -33.87 -26.00 -9.63
CA LYS A 715 -34.81 -24.90 -9.78
C LYS A 715 -34.50 -24.06 -11.01
N LYS A 716 -35.56 -23.37 -11.48
CA LYS A 716 -35.50 -22.51 -12.64
C LYS A 716 -35.32 -21.06 -12.22
N MET A 717 -34.54 -20.31 -12.98
CA MET A 717 -34.40 -18.86 -12.84
C MET A 717 -34.48 -18.16 -14.22
N THR A 718 -34.87 -16.90 -14.24
CA THR A 718 -35.04 -16.10 -15.44
C THR A 718 -34.21 -14.84 -15.37
N LEU A 719 -33.21 -14.72 -16.26
CA LEU A 719 -32.39 -13.53 -16.42
C LEU A 719 -33.03 -12.59 -17.43
N ILE A 720 -33.17 -11.34 -17.06
CA ILE A 720 -33.66 -10.24 -17.90
C ILE A 720 -32.62 -9.15 -17.90
N LYS A 721 -32.09 -8.80 -19.05
CA LYS A 721 -31.19 -7.65 -19.22
C LYS A 721 -31.94 -6.53 -19.90
#